data_d1808d2e88356d5e37e6dcf1691c98db
#
_entry.id   d1808d2e88356d5e37e6dcf1691c98db
#
_cell.length_a   1.000
_cell.length_b   1.000
_cell.length_c   1.000
_cell.angle_alpha   90.00
_cell.angle_beta   90.00
_cell.angle_gamma   90.00
#
_symmetry.space_group_name_H-M   'P 1'
#
loop_
_entity.id
_entity.type
_entity.pdbx_description
1 polymer ?
#
loop_
_entity_poly.entity_id
_entity_poly.type
_entity_poly.pdbx_seq_one_letter_code
_entity_poly.pdbx_strand_id
1 'polypeptide(L)'
;MSMKLEFNPIDYDYFDFEGRNYAKIIGRDNNGKRVCIIDSCEVYFWAILKEGLNQKEIEKLQKKIEDIQLDVKGRKTKVEKTEVHNKKFLGKDVKAIKIFATNYKDMHDIAGELGMPEIEKRRGYDIGFISHYIIEKKLNPLQWYEIDGEVLNNSLEFGGIDSVLEVDSCIKVDSIKKLEKQNLSPKILAFDIEADELKIGEGEILMISLVSENFKKVLTWKKHKDLPNVEYVKDEAELIEKFVHYVKKISPDFLTGYFTDGFDIPYLKARAEKYKIKLSLGLDGSQPKFSRGITTTARIDGIVHIDLFRFIETAYSQYMSSETLSLNEVSHEFLGESKKEHEHRHSSKINGDEWTSYFEYNLQDSVLAYKIFEKIWPDLLEFTRIMQEPVFDVSRNGMSTNVEDYIIHNLQKFNEIPEKRPTYDEIGERRGRGKYEGAFVLEPKAGLYENLAIFDFTSSYGSVIVTYNLSKSTFLEEPEKDSYSTEVAGKKVYFSKKPGFFPKMLEEVIEKRRQYKEELKNKPDAIKKARSNAFKLLANASYGYLGFFGARYYCEEAAAATASFARQAVKEAIEKTNKAGFGVIYADTDGFAFSLNEKTKKQTEDFLKKLNSELPGIMELELEEFYKRGIWVTTRTGEFGAKKKYALVNESGKLKIRGFETVRRDWCALARNTQSRILKMILEDGNETKSFEYIKKIVKEVKERKVNLKEMTIKTQLKKPISEYKSITPHVVAAKRMIEREIPMDIGVVIEYYISETKEKKKLVREKVKLADEKGEYDIEYYLKHQILPAVENIFQVFGIDINAVLETKKQKTLGDF
;
A
#
# COMPACT_ATOMS: atom_id res chain seq x y z
N MET A 1 -22.23 19.26 -34.29
CA MET A 1 -22.43 18.05 -35.15
C MET A 1 -22.45 16.86 -34.21
N SER A 2 -23.58 16.10 -34.19
CA SER A 2 -23.67 14.93 -33.28
C SER A 2 -22.68 13.83 -33.75
N MET A 3 -22.02 13.20 -32.77
CA MET A 3 -21.03 12.16 -33.00
C MET A 3 -21.23 11.02 -32.00
N LYS A 4 -21.14 9.78 -32.51
CA LYS A 4 -21.07 8.58 -31.63
C LYS A 4 -19.69 7.95 -31.74
N LEU A 5 -19.12 7.61 -30.58
CA LEU A 5 -17.83 6.93 -30.51
C LEU A 5 -17.73 6.00 -29.29
N GLU A 6 -16.85 5.01 -29.39
CA GLU A 6 -16.40 4.23 -28.24
C GLU A 6 -15.28 4.97 -27.51
N PHE A 7 -15.38 5.12 -26.22
CA PHE A 7 -14.49 5.91 -25.39
C PHE A 7 -14.07 5.16 -24.13
N ASN A 8 -12.79 5.22 -23.82
CA ASN A 8 -12.26 4.73 -22.55
C ASN A 8 -11.76 5.92 -21.71
N PRO A 9 -12.41 6.25 -20.60
CA PRO A 9 -12.00 7.36 -19.73
C PRO A 9 -10.75 6.99 -18.93
N ILE A 10 -9.74 7.86 -18.92
CA ILE A 10 -8.44 7.65 -18.26
C ILE A 10 -8.21 8.67 -17.18
N ASP A 11 -8.30 9.97 -17.48
CA ASP A 11 -8.16 11.05 -16.50
C ASP A 11 -9.48 11.76 -16.25
N TYR A 12 -9.75 12.05 -14.98
CA TYR A 12 -10.97 12.71 -14.52
C TYR A 12 -10.62 14.00 -13.80
N ASP A 13 -11.16 15.10 -14.25
CA ASP A 13 -11.08 16.41 -13.62
C ASP A 13 -12.40 17.16 -13.78
N TYR A 14 -12.51 18.32 -13.19
CA TYR A 14 -13.68 19.19 -13.34
C TYR A 14 -13.27 20.66 -13.41
N PHE A 15 -14.13 21.47 -13.98
CA PHE A 15 -13.96 22.92 -14.05
C PHE A 15 -15.27 23.65 -13.81
N ASP A 16 -15.16 24.93 -13.48
CA ASP A 16 -16.30 25.82 -13.30
C ASP A 16 -16.54 26.63 -14.57
N PHE A 17 -17.77 26.67 -15.02
CA PHE A 17 -18.20 27.53 -16.11
C PHE A 17 -19.58 28.11 -15.79
N GLU A 18 -19.73 29.42 -15.88
CA GLU A 18 -20.97 30.17 -15.57
C GLU A 18 -21.59 29.78 -14.21
N GLY A 19 -20.74 29.60 -13.20
CA GLY A 19 -21.13 29.26 -11.83
C GLY A 19 -21.53 27.81 -11.60
N ARG A 20 -21.46 26.93 -12.60
CA ARG A 20 -21.72 25.49 -12.52
C ARG A 20 -20.47 24.66 -12.67
N ASN A 21 -20.50 23.41 -12.18
CA ASN A 21 -19.41 22.46 -12.36
C ASN A 21 -19.70 21.52 -13.53
N TYR A 22 -18.66 21.25 -14.30
CA TYR A 22 -18.68 20.28 -15.38
C TYR A 22 -17.55 19.29 -15.22
N ALA A 23 -17.82 18.01 -15.41
CA ALA A 23 -16.80 16.98 -15.50
C ALA A 23 -16.03 17.15 -16.83
N LYS A 24 -14.71 17.09 -16.75
CA LYS A 24 -13.77 17.06 -17.88
C LYS A 24 -13.05 15.72 -17.82
N ILE A 25 -13.32 14.85 -18.77
CA ILE A 25 -12.77 13.51 -18.78
C ILE A 25 -11.96 13.31 -20.05
N ILE A 26 -10.70 12.94 -19.90
CA ILE A 26 -9.78 12.69 -21.01
C ILE A 26 -9.53 11.20 -21.13
N GLY A 27 -9.57 10.69 -22.35
CA GLY A 27 -9.38 9.28 -22.62
C GLY A 27 -9.04 8.98 -24.07
N ARG A 28 -9.26 7.75 -24.49
CA ARG A 28 -9.00 7.30 -25.85
C ARG A 28 -10.27 6.75 -26.51
N ASP A 29 -10.40 7.01 -27.80
CA ASP A 29 -11.35 6.28 -28.63
C ASP A 29 -10.81 4.90 -29.06
N ASN A 30 -11.62 4.13 -29.75
CA ASN A 30 -11.24 2.79 -30.27
C ASN A 30 -10.16 2.81 -31.37
N ASN A 31 -9.83 3.98 -31.94
CA ASN A 31 -8.74 4.20 -32.90
C ASN A 31 -7.46 4.71 -32.21
N GLY A 32 -7.45 4.84 -30.88
CA GLY A 32 -6.35 5.37 -30.10
C GLY A 32 -6.20 6.90 -30.14
N LYS A 33 -7.20 7.63 -30.68
CA LYS A 33 -7.22 9.09 -30.66
C LYS A 33 -7.54 9.59 -29.26
N ARG A 34 -6.94 10.70 -28.87
CA ARG A 34 -7.20 11.34 -27.57
C ARG A 34 -8.45 12.19 -27.65
N VAL A 35 -9.38 11.92 -26.78
CA VAL A 35 -10.69 12.59 -26.74
C VAL A 35 -10.90 13.20 -25.35
N CYS A 36 -11.43 14.43 -25.31
CA CYS A 36 -11.99 15.05 -24.11
C CYS A 36 -13.51 14.99 -24.19
N ILE A 37 -14.16 14.54 -23.13
CA ILE A 37 -15.60 14.68 -22.96
C ILE A 37 -15.91 15.66 -21.83
N ILE A 38 -16.94 16.48 -22.06
CA ILE A 38 -17.48 17.43 -21.07
C ILE A 38 -18.91 17.03 -20.76
N ASP A 39 -19.22 16.82 -19.50
CA ASP A 39 -20.55 16.40 -19.06
C ASP A 39 -20.99 17.19 -17.82
N SER A 40 -22.29 17.40 -17.71
CA SER A 40 -22.90 18.03 -16.55
C SER A 40 -23.34 17.00 -15.51
N CYS A 41 -23.31 17.40 -14.24
CA CYS A 41 -23.86 16.61 -13.16
C CYS A 41 -24.58 17.52 -12.16
N GLU A 42 -25.79 17.17 -11.80
CA GLU A 42 -26.47 17.82 -10.67
C GLU A 42 -25.75 17.48 -9.38
N VAL A 43 -25.37 18.49 -8.61
CA VAL A 43 -24.70 18.30 -7.32
C VAL A 43 -25.69 18.47 -6.19
N TYR A 44 -25.64 17.57 -5.22
CA TYR A 44 -26.60 17.56 -4.12
C TYR A 44 -25.99 17.02 -2.83
N PHE A 45 -26.69 17.28 -1.74
CA PHE A 45 -26.45 16.70 -0.42
C PHE A 45 -27.77 16.41 0.30
N TRP A 46 -27.70 15.87 1.50
CA TRP A 46 -28.86 15.40 2.24
C TRP A 46 -29.08 16.19 3.55
N ALA A 47 -30.32 16.60 3.79
CA ALA A 47 -30.79 17.00 5.10
C ALA A 47 -31.70 15.91 5.68
N ILE A 48 -31.29 15.26 6.75
CA ILE A 48 -32.03 14.24 7.48
C ILE A 48 -32.99 14.99 8.41
N LEU A 49 -34.27 14.64 8.34
CA LEU A 49 -35.32 15.30 9.11
C LEU A 49 -35.50 14.63 10.48
N LYS A 50 -35.90 15.42 11.46
CA LYS A 50 -36.36 14.87 12.74
C LYS A 50 -37.63 14.06 12.57
N GLU A 51 -37.78 13.05 13.44
CA GLU A 51 -38.98 12.22 13.48
C GLU A 51 -40.25 13.05 13.83
N GLY A 52 -41.40 12.64 13.33
CA GLY A 52 -42.71 13.20 13.69
C GLY A 52 -43.15 14.36 12.83
N LEU A 53 -42.38 14.87 11.86
CA LEU A 53 -42.82 15.96 10.98
C LEU A 53 -43.94 15.48 10.03
N ASN A 54 -45.00 16.27 9.97
CA ASN A 54 -46.10 16.03 9.05
C ASN A 54 -45.77 16.61 7.65
N GLN A 55 -46.60 16.26 6.65
CA GLN A 55 -46.35 16.63 5.25
C GLN A 55 -46.34 18.18 5.03
N LYS A 56 -47.21 18.91 5.71
CA LYS A 56 -47.28 20.37 5.59
C LYS A 56 -46.04 21.05 6.16
N GLU A 57 -45.51 20.51 7.26
CA GLU A 57 -44.28 21.04 7.86
C GLU A 57 -43.07 20.81 6.93
N ILE A 58 -43.03 19.63 6.28
CA ILE A 58 -41.97 19.32 5.32
C ILE A 58 -42.05 20.22 4.09
N GLU A 59 -43.24 20.43 3.52
CA GLU A 59 -43.45 21.34 2.39
C GLU A 59 -43.08 22.81 2.72
N LYS A 60 -43.38 23.26 3.94
CA LYS A 60 -42.98 24.58 4.42
C LYS A 60 -41.44 24.66 4.56
N LEU A 61 -40.82 23.57 5.06
CA LEU A 61 -39.36 23.48 5.18
C LEU A 61 -38.68 23.49 3.81
N GLN A 62 -39.21 22.73 2.83
CA GLN A 62 -38.67 22.73 1.46
C GLN A 62 -38.65 24.13 0.87
N LYS A 63 -39.75 24.89 1.00
CA LYS A 63 -39.81 26.28 0.51
C LYS A 63 -38.75 27.16 1.17
N LYS A 64 -38.58 27.06 2.51
CA LYS A 64 -37.52 27.82 3.20
C LYS A 64 -36.11 27.45 2.71
N ILE A 65 -35.87 26.18 2.38
CA ILE A 65 -34.60 25.70 1.87
C ILE A 65 -34.39 26.22 0.44
N GLU A 66 -35.40 26.20 -0.41
CA GLU A 66 -35.33 26.67 -1.79
C GLU A 66 -35.14 28.21 -1.90
N ASP A 67 -35.52 28.96 -0.87
CA ASP A 67 -35.27 30.41 -0.79
C ASP A 67 -33.78 30.74 -0.46
N ILE A 68 -32.94 29.74 -0.10
CA ILE A 68 -31.55 29.99 0.25
C ILE A 68 -30.76 30.42 -0.98
N GLN A 69 -30.21 31.63 -0.90
CA GLN A 69 -29.25 32.19 -1.88
C GLN A 69 -28.10 32.82 -1.13
N LEU A 70 -26.88 32.55 -1.59
CA LEU A 70 -25.64 33.01 -0.98
C LEU A 70 -24.75 33.69 -2.02
N ASP A 71 -23.89 34.56 -1.54
CA ASP A 71 -22.72 35.03 -2.28
C ASP A 71 -21.45 34.45 -1.60
N VAL A 72 -20.83 33.46 -2.24
CA VAL A 72 -19.64 32.81 -1.70
C VAL A 72 -18.44 33.27 -2.52
N LYS A 73 -17.63 34.17 -1.95
CA LYS A 73 -16.45 34.74 -2.60
C LYS A 73 -16.72 35.32 -4.01
N GLY A 74 -17.83 36.05 -4.15
CA GLY A 74 -18.26 36.68 -5.41
C GLY A 74 -18.98 35.73 -6.39
N ARG A 75 -19.24 34.47 -5.99
CA ARG A 75 -20.05 33.55 -6.76
C ARG A 75 -21.46 33.46 -6.17
N LYS A 76 -22.45 33.82 -6.96
CA LYS A 76 -23.84 33.64 -6.59
C LYS A 76 -24.24 32.19 -6.67
N THR A 77 -24.61 31.61 -5.56
CA THR A 77 -25.07 30.22 -5.46
C THR A 77 -26.42 30.14 -4.77
N LYS A 78 -27.21 29.13 -5.10
CA LYS A 78 -28.55 28.93 -4.51
C LYS A 78 -28.87 27.43 -4.42
N VAL A 79 -29.91 27.14 -3.67
CA VAL A 79 -30.62 25.85 -3.79
C VAL A 79 -31.49 25.92 -5.06
N GLU A 80 -31.32 24.97 -5.96
CA GLU A 80 -32.06 24.93 -7.23
C GLU A 80 -33.41 24.23 -7.11
N LYS A 81 -33.42 23.13 -6.38
CA LYS A 81 -34.62 22.31 -6.08
C LYS A 81 -34.42 21.45 -4.86
N THR A 82 -35.50 20.93 -4.32
CA THR A 82 -35.47 19.94 -3.25
C THR A 82 -36.39 18.76 -3.56
N GLU A 83 -36.01 17.57 -3.09
CA GLU A 83 -36.80 16.34 -3.24
C GLU A 83 -36.85 15.58 -1.91
N VAL A 84 -38.03 15.09 -1.50
CA VAL A 84 -38.19 14.32 -0.26
C VAL A 84 -38.08 12.84 -0.57
N HIS A 85 -37.25 12.14 0.20
CA HIS A 85 -37.01 10.70 0.04
C HIS A 85 -37.09 9.96 1.37
N ASN A 86 -37.56 8.71 1.30
CA ASN A 86 -37.37 7.75 2.38
C ASN A 86 -36.02 7.04 2.16
N LYS A 87 -35.13 7.19 3.11
CA LYS A 87 -33.76 6.68 3.06
C LYS A 87 -33.45 5.91 4.33
N LYS A 88 -32.22 5.39 4.39
CA LYS A 88 -31.63 4.89 5.64
C LYS A 88 -30.44 5.74 6.04
N PHE A 89 -30.25 5.88 7.32
CA PHE A 89 -29.03 6.47 7.88
C PHE A 89 -28.55 5.60 9.03
N LEU A 90 -27.37 5.02 8.87
CA LEU A 90 -26.81 4.02 9.78
C LEU A 90 -27.82 2.89 10.09
N GLY A 91 -28.48 2.38 9.04
CA GLY A 91 -29.43 1.27 9.11
C GLY A 91 -30.83 1.64 9.59
N LYS A 92 -31.06 2.84 10.10
CA LYS A 92 -32.37 3.35 10.55
C LYS A 92 -33.11 4.01 9.39
N ASP A 93 -34.39 3.73 9.25
CA ASP A 93 -35.24 4.42 8.27
C ASP A 93 -35.40 5.90 8.66
N VAL A 94 -35.14 6.78 7.71
CA VAL A 94 -35.23 8.23 7.91
C VAL A 94 -35.95 8.90 6.74
N LYS A 95 -36.62 10.00 7.02
CA LYS A 95 -37.07 10.92 5.98
C LYS A 95 -36.00 11.97 5.73
N ALA A 96 -35.62 12.21 4.49
CA ALA A 96 -34.57 13.15 4.15
C ALA A 96 -34.93 13.99 2.93
N ILE A 97 -34.45 15.21 2.91
CA ILE A 97 -34.53 16.11 1.76
C ILE A 97 -33.23 16.05 0.99
N LYS A 98 -33.29 15.69 -0.29
CA LYS A 98 -32.21 15.84 -1.26
C LYS A 98 -32.19 17.30 -1.73
N ILE A 99 -31.11 18.02 -1.48
CA ILE A 99 -30.95 19.43 -1.74
C ILE A 99 -29.96 19.63 -2.88
N PHE A 100 -30.43 20.15 -3.99
CA PHE A 100 -29.60 20.40 -5.16
C PHE A 100 -29.05 21.82 -5.14
N ALA A 101 -27.73 21.93 -5.29
CA ALA A 101 -27.01 23.21 -5.26
C ALA A 101 -26.53 23.60 -6.67
N THR A 102 -26.37 24.90 -6.90
CA THR A 102 -25.84 25.43 -8.18
C THR A 102 -24.39 24.95 -8.40
N ASN A 103 -23.58 25.00 -7.35
CA ASN A 103 -22.16 24.69 -7.44
C ASN A 103 -21.70 23.77 -6.30
N TYR A 104 -20.92 22.73 -6.64
CA TYR A 104 -20.34 21.80 -5.71
C TYR A 104 -19.52 22.46 -4.60
N LYS A 105 -18.70 23.46 -4.96
CA LYS A 105 -17.80 24.14 -4.02
C LYS A 105 -18.53 24.86 -2.89
N ASP A 106 -19.79 25.19 -3.10
CA ASP A 106 -20.61 25.95 -2.16
C ASP A 106 -21.57 25.07 -1.34
N MET A 107 -21.57 23.74 -1.58
CA MET A 107 -22.45 22.81 -0.83
C MET A 107 -22.23 22.91 0.68
N HIS A 108 -20.96 23.12 1.09
CA HIS A 108 -20.62 23.24 2.51
C HIS A 108 -21.22 24.51 3.12
N ASP A 109 -21.17 25.63 2.40
CA ASP A 109 -21.72 26.90 2.84
C ASP A 109 -23.26 26.84 2.91
N ILE A 110 -23.92 26.28 1.88
CA ILE A 110 -25.37 26.07 1.88
C ILE A 110 -25.78 25.14 3.04
N ALA A 111 -25.02 24.05 3.27
CA ALA A 111 -25.25 23.15 4.40
C ALA A 111 -25.07 23.87 5.76
N GLY A 112 -24.26 24.94 5.82
CA GLY A 112 -24.08 25.80 6.98
C GLY A 112 -25.38 26.51 7.36
N GLU A 113 -26.12 27.02 6.36
CA GLU A 113 -27.38 27.75 6.55
C GLU A 113 -28.56 26.87 7.02
N LEU A 114 -28.42 25.55 6.93
CA LEU A 114 -29.48 24.61 7.33
C LEU A 114 -29.50 24.32 8.84
N GLY A 115 -29.33 25.37 9.67
CA GLY A 115 -29.45 25.29 11.14
C GLY A 115 -30.91 25.27 11.64
N MET A 116 -31.85 24.71 10.87
CA MET A 116 -33.28 24.72 11.16
C MET A 116 -33.67 23.62 12.16
N PRO A 117 -34.62 23.90 13.09
CA PRO A 117 -35.01 22.96 14.13
C PRO A 117 -35.52 21.61 13.62
N GLU A 118 -36.13 21.60 12.42
CA GLU A 118 -36.69 20.44 11.75
C GLU A 118 -35.63 19.50 11.18
N ILE A 119 -34.36 19.95 11.00
CA ILE A 119 -33.26 19.18 10.44
C ILE A 119 -32.41 18.60 11.56
N GLU A 120 -32.24 17.28 11.55
CA GLU A 120 -31.42 16.58 12.53
C GLU A 120 -29.93 16.58 12.11
N LYS A 121 -29.65 16.21 10.86
CA LYS A 121 -28.29 16.08 10.34
C LYS A 121 -28.18 16.49 8.87
N ARG A 122 -27.01 16.94 8.48
CA ARG A 122 -26.65 17.28 7.10
C ARG A 122 -25.52 16.36 6.66
N ARG A 123 -25.63 15.74 5.49
CA ARG A 123 -24.73 14.69 5.03
C ARG A 123 -24.48 14.73 3.53
N GLY A 124 -23.29 14.26 3.10
CA GLY A 124 -22.93 14.11 1.70
C GLY A 124 -22.36 15.36 1.01
N TYR A 125 -22.31 16.50 1.67
CA TYR A 125 -21.73 17.75 1.14
C TYR A 125 -20.18 17.72 1.09
N ASP A 126 -19.56 16.69 1.65
CA ASP A 126 -18.12 16.47 1.74
C ASP A 126 -17.63 15.32 0.81
N ILE A 127 -18.46 14.87 -0.12
CA ILE A 127 -18.09 13.94 -1.19
C ILE A 127 -17.54 14.74 -2.37
N GLY A 128 -16.36 14.38 -2.90
CA GLY A 128 -15.73 15.08 -4.01
C GLY A 128 -16.58 15.10 -5.29
N PHE A 129 -16.46 16.14 -6.12
CA PHE A 129 -17.28 16.29 -7.34
C PHE A 129 -17.13 15.09 -8.29
N ILE A 130 -15.90 14.61 -8.50
CA ILE A 130 -15.65 13.48 -9.43
C ILE A 130 -16.25 12.18 -8.89
N SER A 131 -16.10 11.89 -7.59
CA SER A 131 -16.75 10.72 -6.95
C SER A 131 -18.26 10.82 -7.08
N HIS A 132 -18.83 12.01 -6.84
CA HIS A 132 -20.27 12.30 -7.01
C HIS A 132 -20.72 12.06 -8.46
N TYR A 133 -19.98 12.59 -9.44
CA TYR A 133 -20.24 12.40 -10.86
C TYR A 133 -20.20 10.91 -11.26
N ILE A 134 -19.19 10.17 -10.83
CA ILE A 134 -19.06 8.72 -11.10
C ILE A 134 -20.24 7.94 -10.53
N ILE A 135 -20.69 8.29 -9.31
CA ILE A 135 -21.84 7.66 -8.65
C ILE A 135 -23.13 7.92 -9.44
N GLU A 136 -23.41 9.19 -9.77
CA GLU A 136 -24.67 9.57 -10.44
C GLU A 136 -24.75 9.02 -11.87
N LYS A 137 -23.66 9.06 -12.60
CA LYS A 137 -23.58 8.51 -13.97
C LYS A 137 -23.35 7.00 -14.01
N LYS A 138 -23.15 6.35 -12.85
CA LYS A 138 -22.86 4.89 -12.71
C LYS A 138 -21.67 4.46 -13.56
N LEU A 139 -20.60 5.25 -13.53
CA LEU A 139 -19.41 4.99 -14.29
C LEU A 139 -18.44 4.10 -13.52
N ASN A 140 -17.55 3.45 -14.28
CA ASN A 140 -16.36 2.77 -13.75
C ASN A 140 -15.14 3.31 -14.49
N PRO A 141 -14.16 3.90 -13.83
CA PRO A 141 -12.94 4.36 -14.47
C PRO A 141 -12.25 3.22 -15.24
N LEU A 142 -11.58 3.57 -16.35
CA LEU A 142 -10.89 2.63 -17.25
C LEU A 142 -11.81 1.56 -17.89
N GLN A 143 -13.12 1.79 -17.91
CA GLN A 143 -14.11 0.96 -18.63
C GLN A 143 -14.48 1.60 -19.94
N TRP A 144 -14.83 0.80 -20.96
CA TRP A 144 -15.29 1.32 -22.24
C TRP A 144 -16.76 1.72 -22.22
N TYR A 145 -17.07 2.84 -22.89
CA TYR A 145 -18.40 3.41 -23.05
C TYR A 145 -18.67 3.79 -24.51
N GLU A 146 -19.90 3.70 -24.95
CA GLU A 146 -20.41 4.40 -26.11
C GLU A 146 -20.85 5.79 -25.65
N ILE A 147 -20.29 6.83 -26.26
CA ILE A 147 -20.61 8.23 -26.02
C ILE A 147 -21.38 8.76 -27.22
N ASP A 148 -22.51 9.42 -26.98
CA ASP A 148 -23.22 10.24 -27.98
C ASP A 148 -23.17 11.68 -27.50
N GLY A 149 -22.88 12.63 -28.39
CA GLY A 149 -22.75 14.02 -28.01
C GLY A 149 -22.40 14.95 -29.16
N GLU A 150 -22.27 16.23 -28.86
CA GLU A 150 -21.95 17.28 -29.82
C GLU A 150 -20.44 17.58 -29.80
N VAL A 151 -19.81 17.55 -30.99
CA VAL A 151 -18.40 17.94 -31.14
C VAL A 151 -18.28 19.47 -31.04
N LEU A 152 -17.44 19.92 -30.12
CA LEU A 152 -17.06 21.31 -29.97
C LEU A 152 -15.97 21.65 -30.98
N ASN A 153 -16.20 22.64 -31.82
CA ASN A 153 -15.22 23.10 -32.81
C ASN A 153 -15.10 24.63 -32.73
N ASN A 154 -13.99 25.11 -32.19
CA ASN A 154 -13.75 26.57 -31.98
C ASN A 154 -14.93 27.26 -31.31
N SER A 155 -15.55 26.57 -30.38
CA SER A 155 -16.71 27.03 -29.65
C SER A 155 -16.27 27.94 -28.51
N LEU A 156 -16.99 29.04 -28.30
CA LEU A 156 -16.87 29.85 -27.09
C LEU A 156 -17.56 29.17 -25.88
N GLU A 157 -18.30 28.12 -26.15
CA GLU A 157 -18.93 27.31 -25.10
C GLU A 157 -17.84 26.74 -24.20
N PHE A 158 -18.10 26.71 -22.91
CA PHE A 158 -17.10 26.32 -21.87
C PHE A 158 -15.80 27.13 -21.93
N GLY A 159 -15.84 28.38 -22.34
CA GLY A 159 -14.67 29.28 -22.36
C GLY A 159 -13.59 28.91 -23.38
N GLY A 160 -13.95 28.17 -24.43
CA GLY A 160 -13.01 27.78 -25.50
C GLY A 160 -12.06 26.66 -25.11
N ILE A 161 -12.48 25.77 -24.19
CA ILE A 161 -11.66 24.64 -23.70
C ILE A 161 -11.17 23.72 -24.84
N ASP A 162 -11.95 23.52 -25.87
CA ASP A 162 -11.64 22.76 -27.08
C ASP A 162 -10.47 23.32 -27.88
N SER A 163 -10.20 24.63 -27.76
CA SER A 163 -9.08 25.31 -28.45
C SER A 163 -7.77 25.23 -27.66
N VAL A 164 -7.85 24.95 -26.35
CA VAL A 164 -6.67 24.95 -25.43
C VAL A 164 -6.11 23.56 -25.26
N LEU A 165 -7.00 22.53 -25.26
CA LEU A 165 -6.59 21.16 -25.03
C LEU A 165 -5.93 20.52 -26.25
N GLU A 166 -4.76 19.92 -26.05
CA GLU A 166 -4.07 19.11 -27.06
C GLU A 166 -4.75 17.72 -27.22
N VAL A 167 -5.99 17.70 -27.76
CA VAL A 167 -6.79 16.50 -28.01
C VAL A 167 -7.29 16.47 -29.45
N ASP A 168 -7.60 15.28 -29.97
CA ASP A 168 -8.11 15.09 -31.35
C ASP A 168 -9.55 15.57 -31.49
N SER A 169 -10.34 15.47 -30.40
CA SER A 169 -11.71 15.99 -30.36
C SER A 169 -12.16 16.30 -28.93
N CYS A 170 -13.05 17.30 -28.82
CA CYS A 170 -13.73 17.64 -27.58
C CYS A 170 -15.24 17.51 -27.78
N ILE A 171 -15.94 16.81 -26.90
CA ILE A 171 -17.33 16.41 -27.07
C ILE A 171 -18.14 16.82 -25.85
N LYS A 172 -19.22 17.57 -26.06
CA LYS A 172 -20.26 17.79 -25.04
C LYS A 172 -21.20 16.58 -25.08
N VAL A 173 -21.31 15.90 -23.94
CA VAL A 173 -22.02 14.61 -23.85
C VAL A 173 -23.52 14.81 -23.75
N ASP A 174 -24.26 14.05 -24.54
CA ASP A 174 -25.71 13.87 -24.42
C ASP A 174 -26.06 12.57 -23.69
N SER A 175 -25.33 11.48 -23.98
CA SER A 175 -25.53 10.19 -23.34
C SER A 175 -24.26 9.34 -23.23
N ILE A 176 -24.21 8.51 -22.18
CA ILE A 176 -23.12 7.57 -21.90
C ILE A 176 -23.72 6.17 -21.69
N LYS A 177 -23.26 5.18 -22.45
CA LYS A 177 -23.69 3.79 -22.32
C LYS A 177 -22.50 2.86 -22.13
N LYS A 178 -22.51 2.03 -21.09
CA LYS A 178 -21.45 1.06 -20.81
C LYS A 178 -21.37 0.00 -21.90
N LEU A 179 -20.14 -0.36 -22.30
CA LEU A 179 -19.82 -1.45 -23.22
C LEU A 179 -19.20 -2.63 -22.46
N GLU A 180 -19.47 -3.86 -22.92
CA GLU A 180 -18.87 -5.09 -22.33
C GLU A 180 -17.40 -5.32 -22.79
N LYS A 181 -16.78 -4.36 -23.46
CA LYS A 181 -15.40 -4.39 -23.89
C LYS A 181 -14.47 -4.15 -22.71
N GLN A 182 -13.51 -5.03 -22.49
CA GLN A 182 -12.66 -5.00 -21.29
C GLN A 182 -11.19 -4.63 -21.54
N ASN A 183 -10.67 -4.81 -22.75
CA ASN A 183 -9.26 -4.64 -23.02
C ASN A 183 -8.89 -3.16 -23.17
N LEU A 184 -7.99 -2.70 -22.30
CA LEU A 184 -7.30 -1.42 -22.41
C LEU A 184 -5.80 -1.69 -22.46
N SER A 185 -5.16 -1.31 -23.57
CA SER A 185 -3.70 -1.27 -23.69
C SER A 185 -3.26 0.18 -23.56
N PRO A 186 -2.79 0.63 -22.40
CA PRO A 186 -2.43 2.01 -22.19
C PRO A 186 -1.11 2.36 -22.85
N LYS A 187 -0.97 3.59 -23.31
CA LYS A 187 0.30 4.14 -23.77
C LYS A 187 1.10 4.68 -22.61
N ILE A 188 2.22 4.04 -22.30
CA ILE A 188 3.03 4.29 -21.12
C ILE A 188 4.34 4.99 -21.51
N LEU A 189 4.74 5.98 -20.73
CA LEU A 189 6.09 6.55 -20.77
C LEU A 189 6.69 6.49 -19.36
N ALA A 190 7.71 5.67 -19.18
CA ALA A 190 8.51 5.65 -17.96
C ALA A 190 9.70 6.61 -18.10
N PHE A 191 10.06 7.29 -17.00
CA PHE A 191 11.20 8.19 -16.95
C PHE A 191 11.90 8.11 -15.59
N ASP A 192 13.16 8.54 -15.60
CA ASP A 192 14.00 8.63 -14.41
C ASP A 192 15.03 9.76 -14.62
N ILE A 193 15.41 10.47 -13.57
CA ILE A 193 16.42 11.53 -13.63
C ILE A 193 17.65 11.19 -12.78
N GLU A 194 18.81 11.63 -13.24
CA GLU A 194 20.02 11.66 -12.41
C GLU A 194 20.48 13.11 -12.22
N ALA A 195 20.78 13.46 -10.98
CA ALA A 195 21.20 14.80 -10.61
C ALA A 195 22.51 14.78 -9.81
N ASP A 196 23.26 15.90 -9.86
CA ASP A 196 24.51 16.02 -9.10
C ASP A 196 24.30 15.97 -7.59
N GLU A 197 23.18 16.53 -7.11
CA GLU A 197 22.85 16.60 -5.70
C GLU A 197 21.49 15.94 -5.42
N LEU A 198 21.38 15.25 -4.29
CA LEU A 198 20.12 14.64 -3.89
C LEU A 198 19.12 15.65 -3.32
N LYS A 199 19.57 16.82 -2.90
CA LYS A 199 18.67 17.88 -2.42
C LYS A 199 18.00 18.58 -3.58
N ILE A 200 16.68 18.54 -3.58
CA ILE A 200 15.84 19.01 -4.69
C ILE A 200 16.22 20.44 -5.10
N GLY A 201 16.62 20.59 -6.37
CA GLY A 201 16.92 21.86 -7.03
C GLY A 201 18.32 22.44 -6.76
N GLU A 202 19.15 21.86 -5.87
CA GLU A 202 20.50 22.38 -5.61
C GLU A 202 21.48 22.01 -6.72
N GLY A 203 21.58 20.75 -7.09
CA GLY A 203 22.43 20.29 -8.19
C GLY A 203 21.78 20.40 -9.57
N GLU A 204 22.57 20.18 -10.61
CA GLU A 204 22.09 20.11 -12.00
C GLU A 204 21.54 18.72 -12.31
N ILE A 205 20.47 18.65 -13.12
CA ILE A 205 20.03 17.38 -13.70
C ILE A 205 21.04 17.00 -14.80
N LEU A 206 21.69 15.87 -14.63
CA LEU A 206 22.74 15.40 -15.54
C LEU A 206 22.17 14.71 -16.77
N MET A 207 21.11 13.92 -16.56
CA MET A 207 20.44 13.15 -17.60
C MET A 207 19.01 12.83 -17.22
N ILE A 208 18.20 12.53 -18.24
CA ILE A 208 16.82 12.03 -18.11
C ILE A 208 16.68 10.85 -19.05
N SER A 209 16.31 9.69 -18.53
CA SER A 209 15.96 8.54 -19.38
C SER A 209 14.47 8.45 -19.63
N LEU A 210 14.10 7.96 -20.81
CA LEU A 210 12.73 7.83 -21.29
C LEU A 210 12.55 6.45 -21.92
N VAL A 211 11.51 5.71 -21.50
CA VAL A 211 11.21 4.37 -22.03
C VAL A 211 9.71 4.22 -22.28
N SER A 212 9.40 3.81 -23.49
CA SER A 212 8.05 3.40 -23.91
C SER A 212 8.16 2.10 -24.73
N GLU A 213 7.07 1.49 -25.16
CA GLU A 213 7.04 0.19 -25.84
C GLU A 213 8.14 0.01 -26.91
N ASN A 214 8.26 0.97 -27.83
CA ASN A 214 9.22 0.93 -28.95
C ASN A 214 10.19 2.12 -28.92
N PHE A 215 10.38 2.75 -27.75
CA PHE A 215 11.19 3.93 -27.62
C PHE A 215 12.04 3.87 -26.36
N LYS A 216 13.36 4.05 -26.52
CA LYS A 216 14.31 4.16 -25.41
C LYS A 216 15.29 5.28 -25.70
N LYS A 217 15.48 6.19 -24.73
CA LYS A 217 16.38 7.32 -24.89
C LYS A 217 16.90 7.81 -23.56
N VAL A 218 18.17 8.23 -23.54
CA VAL A 218 18.77 9.02 -22.49
C VAL A 218 19.08 10.40 -23.09
N LEU A 219 18.56 11.44 -22.48
CA LEU A 219 18.87 12.83 -22.79
C LEU A 219 19.97 13.31 -21.83
N THR A 220 21.03 13.92 -22.31
CA THR A 220 22.11 14.44 -21.46
C THR A 220 22.88 15.56 -22.12
N TRP A 221 23.39 16.52 -21.32
CA TRP A 221 24.30 17.54 -21.76
C TRP A 221 25.78 17.21 -21.47
N LYS A 222 26.02 16.10 -20.77
CA LYS A 222 27.39 15.60 -20.50
C LYS A 222 27.92 14.87 -21.75
N LYS A 223 28.67 15.57 -22.57
CA LYS A 223 29.20 15.03 -23.84
C LYS A 223 30.19 13.89 -23.60
N HIS A 224 30.01 12.82 -24.35
CA HIS A 224 30.88 11.66 -24.39
C HIS A 224 30.92 11.10 -25.82
N LYS A 225 31.32 9.85 -26.05
CA LYS A 225 31.27 9.21 -27.36
C LYS A 225 29.82 8.97 -27.82
N ASP A 226 29.61 8.88 -29.12
CA ASP A 226 28.30 8.52 -29.67
C ASP A 226 27.87 7.14 -29.20
N LEU A 227 26.69 7.07 -28.58
CA LEU A 227 26.13 5.85 -28.03
C LEU A 227 24.70 5.66 -28.55
N PRO A 228 24.31 4.40 -28.86
CA PRO A 228 22.92 4.13 -29.18
C PRO A 228 22.00 4.54 -28.02
N ASN A 229 20.86 5.12 -28.34
CA ASN A 229 19.87 5.62 -27.39
C ASN A 229 20.30 6.83 -26.52
N VAL A 230 21.42 7.47 -26.76
CA VAL A 230 21.82 8.72 -26.09
C VAL A 230 21.65 9.89 -27.05
N GLU A 231 20.97 10.92 -26.60
CA GLU A 231 20.83 12.20 -27.30
C GLU A 231 21.51 13.30 -26.50
N TYR A 232 22.51 13.93 -27.12
CA TYR A 232 23.24 15.02 -26.50
C TYR A 232 22.55 16.36 -26.76
N VAL A 233 22.30 17.08 -25.69
CA VAL A 233 21.76 18.45 -25.71
C VAL A 233 22.84 19.46 -25.30
N LYS A 234 22.56 20.72 -25.45
CA LYS A 234 23.55 21.79 -25.20
C LYS A 234 23.85 22.00 -23.71
N ASP A 235 22.77 22.04 -22.92
CA ASP A 235 22.82 22.36 -21.49
C ASP A 235 21.58 21.78 -20.76
N GLU A 236 21.48 21.96 -19.44
CA GLU A 236 20.36 21.49 -18.63
C GLU A 236 19.01 22.13 -19.03
N ALA A 237 19.04 23.39 -19.49
CA ALA A 237 17.83 24.08 -19.93
C ALA A 237 17.22 23.35 -21.15
N GLU A 238 18.04 23.06 -22.18
CA GLU A 238 17.60 22.27 -23.32
C GLU A 238 17.21 20.83 -22.93
N LEU A 239 17.87 20.24 -21.92
CA LEU A 239 17.51 18.93 -21.40
C LEU A 239 16.06 18.90 -20.90
N ILE A 240 15.65 19.89 -20.12
CA ILE A 240 14.28 20.02 -19.59
C ILE A 240 13.29 20.30 -20.73
N GLU A 241 13.62 21.17 -21.69
CA GLU A 241 12.77 21.43 -22.86
C GLU A 241 12.57 20.18 -23.73
N LYS A 242 13.63 19.40 -23.93
CA LYS A 242 13.58 18.13 -24.67
C LYS A 242 12.75 17.07 -23.95
N PHE A 243 12.81 17.01 -22.61
CA PHE A 243 11.93 16.16 -21.84
C PHE A 243 10.44 16.49 -22.11
N VAL A 244 10.06 17.77 -21.98
CA VAL A 244 8.71 18.24 -22.29
C VAL A 244 8.31 17.90 -23.73
N HIS A 245 9.23 18.14 -24.68
CA HIS A 245 9.01 17.81 -26.08
C HIS A 245 8.72 16.32 -26.30
N TYR A 246 9.48 15.41 -25.68
CA TYR A 246 9.26 13.98 -25.83
C TYR A 246 7.97 13.50 -25.14
N VAL A 247 7.62 14.04 -23.99
CA VAL A 247 6.32 13.74 -23.35
C VAL A 247 5.18 14.11 -24.29
N LYS A 248 5.20 15.30 -24.89
CA LYS A 248 4.20 15.74 -25.86
C LYS A 248 4.20 14.90 -27.13
N LYS A 249 5.36 14.61 -27.70
CA LYS A 249 5.51 13.80 -28.94
C LYS A 249 5.02 12.38 -28.75
N ILE A 250 5.35 11.73 -27.64
CA ILE A 250 4.90 10.38 -27.31
C ILE A 250 3.42 10.40 -26.95
N SER A 251 2.94 11.46 -26.29
CA SER A 251 1.56 11.64 -25.86
C SER A 251 1.04 10.42 -25.09
N PRO A 252 1.67 10.09 -23.92
CA PRO A 252 1.31 8.90 -23.14
C PRO A 252 -0.01 9.10 -22.41
N ASP A 253 -0.70 7.99 -22.08
CA ASP A 253 -1.82 7.98 -21.16
C ASP A 253 -1.31 8.04 -19.72
N PHE A 254 -0.21 7.33 -19.47
CA PHE A 254 0.44 7.26 -18.18
C PHE A 254 1.91 7.69 -18.28
N LEU A 255 2.25 8.72 -17.51
CA LEU A 255 3.64 9.07 -17.21
C LEU A 255 4.00 8.39 -15.89
N THR A 256 5.08 7.59 -15.85
CA THR A 256 5.41 6.79 -14.67
C THR A 256 6.89 6.79 -14.37
N GLY A 257 7.23 6.44 -13.14
CA GLY A 257 8.57 6.21 -12.65
C GLY A 257 8.52 5.72 -11.22
N TYR A 258 9.66 5.68 -10.55
CA TYR A 258 9.78 5.15 -9.21
C TYR A 258 10.12 6.24 -8.20
N PHE A 259 9.23 6.54 -7.26
CA PHE A 259 9.34 7.62 -6.29
C PHE A 259 9.32 9.03 -6.91
N THR A 260 8.71 9.16 -8.05
CA THR A 260 8.68 10.40 -8.85
C THR A 260 7.86 11.53 -8.24
N ASP A 261 6.88 11.23 -7.38
CA ASP A 261 6.19 12.25 -6.56
C ASP A 261 7.12 12.88 -5.51
N GLY A 262 8.07 12.08 -5.00
CA GLY A 262 8.98 12.51 -3.95
C GLY A 262 10.27 13.17 -4.45
N PHE A 263 10.68 12.86 -5.69
CA PHE A 263 11.99 13.32 -6.20
C PHE A 263 11.92 13.93 -7.61
N ASP A 264 11.67 13.13 -8.64
CA ASP A 264 11.91 13.53 -10.04
C ASP A 264 11.09 14.74 -10.47
N ILE A 265 9.76 14.73 -10.28
CA ILE A 265 8.91 15.84 -10.74
C ILE A 265 9.15 17.12 -9.91
N PRO A 266 9.26 17.06 -8.57
CA PRO A 266 9.70 18.22 -7.79
C PRO A 266 11.06 18.77 -8.22
N TYR A 267 12.02 17.90 -8.54
CA TYR A 267 13.34 18.32 -9.01
C TYR A 267 13.28 19.02 -10.36
N LEU A 268 12.62 18.40 -11.34
CA LEU A 268 12.38 19.00 -12.67
C LEU A 268 11.71 20.36 -12.56
N LYS A 269 10.71 20.50 -11.67
CA LYS A 269 10.06 21.80 -11.44
C LYS A 269 11.02 22.84 -10.90
N ALA A 270 11.78 22.52 -9.85
CA ALA A 270 12.71 23.44 -9.23
C ALA A 270 13.79 23.92 -10.23
N ARG A 271 14.29 23.02 -11.07
CA ARG A 271 15.29 23.36 -12.09
C ARG A 271 14.67 24.15 -13.25
N ALA A 272 13.47 23.81 -13.70
CA ALA A 272 12.73 24.56 -14.71
C ALA A 272 12.47 26.00 -14.25
N GLU A 273 12.06 26.21 -13.00
CA GLU A 273 11.87 27.54 -12.40
C GLU A 273 13.15 28.36 -12.39
N LYS A 274 14.30 27.73 -12.07
CA LYS A 274 15.62 28.39 -12.10
C LYS A 274 15.96 28.93 -13.48
N TYR A 275 15.64 28.18 -14.53
CA TYR A 275 15.90 28.61 -15.93
C TYR A 275 14.72 29.40 -16.54
N LYS A 276 13.66 29.66 -15.76
CA LYS A 276 12.41 30.31 -16.24
C LYS A 276 11.74 29.54 -17.39
N ILE A 277 11.89 28.23 -17.41
CA ILE A 277 11.25 27.32 -18.34
C ILE A 277 9.89 26.92 -17.77
N LYS A 278 8.86 26.99 -18.59
CA LYS A 278 7.54 26.48 -18.20
C LYS A 278 7.51 24.96 -18.43
N LEU A 279 7.42 24.19 -17.34
CA LEU A 279 7.29 22.72 -17.40
C LEU A 279 5.89 22.31 -17.86
N SER A 280 5.56 22.61 -19.12
CA SER A 280 4.21 22.47 -19.71
C SER A 280 3.92 21.01 -20.07
N LEU A 281 3.67 20.17 -19.08
CA LEU A 281 3.37 18.74 -19.25
C LEU A 281 1.86 18.48 -19.47
N GLY A 282 0.98 19.35 -18.96
CA GLY A 282 -0.47 19.22 -19.13
C GLY A 282 -0.91 19.38 -20.57
N LEU A 283 -1.96 18.70 -20.98
CA LEU A 283 -2.56 18.83 -22.32
C LEU A 283 -3.17 20.22 -22.58
N ASP A 284 -3.41 20.98 -21.53
CA ASP A 284 -3.80 22.40 -21.58
C ASP A 284 -2.57 23.34 -21.53
N GLY A 285 -1.36 22.82 -21.66
CA GLY A 285 -0.11 23.54 -21.48
C GLY A 285 0.15 24.00 -20.04
N SER A 286 -0.55 23.47 -19.05
CA SER A 286 -0.30 23.75 -17.64
C SER A 286 0.95 23.01 -17.13
N GLN A 287 1.48 23.50 -16.01
CA GLN A 287 2.54 22.81 -15.26
C GLN A 287 1.92 21.83 -14.28
N PRO A 288 2.67 20.80 -13.81
CA PRO A 288 2.21 19.90 -12.78
C PRO A 288 1.71 20.66 -11.53
N LYS A 289 0.53 20.29 -11.05
CA LYS A 289 -0.09 20.83 -9.82
C LYS A 289 0.36 19.97 -8.65
N PHE A 290 0.92 20.62 -7.62
CA PHE A 290 1.37 19.92 -6.42
C PHE A 290 0.36 20.09 -5.29
N SER A 291 -0.05 19.01 -4.69
CA SER A 291 -0.74 19.01 -3.41
C SER A 291 0.23 18.63 -2.30
N ARG A 292 0.19 19.37 -1.18
CA ARG A 292 0.98 19.10 0.01
C ARG A 292 0.06 18.47 1.06
N GLY A 293 0.23 17.18 1.29
CA GLY A 293 -0.36 16.44 2.39
C GLY A 293 0.72 15.84 3.27
N ILE A 294 0.51 14.64 3.79
CA ILE A 294 1.55 13.83 4.43
C ILE A 294 2.67 13.53 3.41
N THR A 295 2.30 13.41 2.14
CA THR A 295 3.20 13.24 1.00
C THR A 295 2.85 14.23 -0.09
N THR A 296 3.85 14.73 -0.80
CA THR A 296 3.65 15.54 -2.00
C THR A 296 3.12 14.65 -3.13
N THR A 297 2.17 15.16 -3.93
CA THR A 297 1.70 14.50 -5.15
C THR A 297 1.73 15.48 -6.31
N ALA A 298 2.10 15.00 -7.50
CA ALA A 298 2.18 15.78 -8.71
C ALA A 298 1.09 15.35 -9.70
N ARG A 299 0.09 16.21 -9.96
CA ARG A 299 -0.98 15.98 -10.93
C ARG A 299 -0.69 16.74 -12.22
N ILE A 300 -0.78 16.04 -13.35
CA ILE A 300 -0.61 16.57 -14.70
C ILE A 300 -1.98 16.51 -15.38
N ASP A 301 -2.43 17.62 -15.96
CA ASP A 301 -3.74 17.69 -16.59
C ASP A 301 -3.78 16.84 -17.87
N GLY A 302 -4.66 15.86 -17.92
CA GLY A 302 -4.90 14.98 -19.06
C GLY A 302 -3.86 13.88 -19.31
N ILE A 303 -2.78 13.82 -18.52
CA ILE A 303 -1.83 12.70 -18.51
C ILE A 303 -1.75 12.18 -17.08
N VAL A 304 -2.14 10.94 -16.87
CA VAL A 304 -2.14 10.40 -15.51
C VAL A 304 -0.71 10.07 -15.09
N HIS A 305 -0.20 10.79 -14.10
CA HIS A 305 1.07 10.46 -13.50
C HIS A 305 0.88 9.34 -12.45
N ILE A 306 1.63 8.25 -12.59
CA ILE A 306 1.64 7.10 -11.65
C ILE A 306 3.02 6.95 -11.03
N ASP A 307 3.14 7.22 -9.74
CA ASP A 307 4.31 6.87 -8.95
C ASP A 307 4.19 5.40 -8.49
N LEU A 308 5.03 4.53 -9.05
CA LEU A 308 5.00 3.09 -8.78
C LEU A 308 5.24 2.77 -7.30
N PHE A 309 6.13 3.53 -6.65
CA PHE A 309 6.43 3.33 -5.24
C PHE A 309 5.17 3.43 -4.38
N ARG A 310 4.30 4.42 -4.63
CA ARG A 310 3.09 4.65 -3.84
C ARG A 310 2.10 3.49 -3.92
N PHE A 311 1.85 3.01 -5.11
CA PHE A 311 0.94 1.86 -5.27
C PHE A 311 1.54 0.58 -4.69
N ILE A 312 2.84 0.35 -4.89
CA ILE A 312 3.54 -0.82 -4.33
C ILE A 312 3.54 -0.77 -2.80
N GLU A 313 3.82 0.38 -2.21
CA GLU A 313 3.79 0.58 -0.76
C GLU A 313 2.41 0.21 -0.17
N THR A 314 1.33 0.63 -0.82
CA THR A 314 -0.04 0.38 -0.33
C THR A 314 -0.52 -1.05 -0.61
N ALA A 315 -0.33 -1.54 -1.84
CA ALA A 315 -0.95 -2.79 -2.28
C ALA A 315 -0.10 -4.03 -2.03
N TYR A 316 1.23 -3.92 -2.03
CA TYR A 316 2.12 -5.07 -2.03
C TYR A 316 3.04 -5.18 -0.82
N SER A 317 3.37 -4.07 -0.12
CA SER A 317 4.41 -4.06 0.92
C SER A 317 4.25 -5.15 1.98
N GLN A 318 3.01 -5.46 2.39
CA GLN A 318 2.72 -6.49 3.37
C GLN A 318 3.00 -7.93 2.89
N TYR A 319 3.15 -8.14 1.58
CA TYR A 319 3.41 -9.44 0.97
C TYR A 319 4.83 -9.59 0.45
N MET A 320 5.58 -8.48 0.39
CA MET A 320 6.94 -8.46 -0.12
C MET A 320 7.96 -8.87 0.93
N SER A 321 9.02 -9.50 0.47
CA SER A 321 10.20 -9.81 1.30
C SER A 321 11.07 -8.58 1.52
N SER A 322 10.97 -7.61 0.62
CA SER A 322 11.69 -6.35 0.68
C SER A 322 11.16 -5.45 1.80
N GLU A 323 12.05 -4.97 2.69
CA GLU A 323 11.69 -3.99 3.72
C GLU A 323 11.86 -2.54 3.27
N THR A 324 12.72 -2.24 2.28
CA THR A 324 12.97 -0.86 1.84
C THR A 324 12.12 -0.45 0.66
N LEU A 325 11.54 -1.40 -0.05
CA LEU A 325 10.82 -1.17 -1.30
C LEU A 325 11.65 -0.34 -2.31
N SER A 326 12.99 -0.51 -2.30
CA SER A 326 13.83 0.16 -3.31
C SER A 326 13.55 -0.42 -4.70
N LEU A 327 13.75 0.38 -5.75
CA LEU A 327 13.57 -0.07 -7.13
C LEU A 327 14.35 -1.38 -7.41
N ASN A 328 15.57 -1.53 -6.89
CA ASN A 328 16.37 -2.73 -7.05
C ASN A 328 15.72 -3.98 -6.43
N GLU A 329 15.21 -3.88 -5.21
CA GLU A 329 14.60 -5.01 -4.52
C GLU A 329 13.24 -5.37 -5.11
N VAL A 330 12.44 -4.36 -5.43
CA VAL A 330 11.14 -4.55 -6.09
C VAL A 330 11.32 -5.18 -7.47
N SER A 331 12.30 -4.73 -8.25
CA SER A 331 12.62 -5.33 -9.55
C SER A 331 13.06 -6.78 -9.41
N HIS A 332 13.91 -7.08 -8.43
CA HIS A 332 14.34 -8.45 -8.17
C HIS A 332 13.15 -9.35 -7.79
N GLU A 333 12.26 -8.88 -6.92
CA GLU A 333 11.13 -9.68 -6.45
C GLU A 333 10.04 -9.86 -7.53
N PHE A 334 9.75 -8.83 -8.34
CA PHE A 334 8.70 -8.88 -9.34
C PHE A 334 9.14 -9.44 -10.69
N LEU A 335 10.37 -9.15 -11.08
CA LEU A 335 10.89 -9.43 -12.42
C LEU A 335 12.03 -10.45 -12.43
N GLY A 336 12.67 -10.75 -11.28
CA GLY A 336 13.92 -11.50 -11.20
C GLY A 336 15.13 -10.72 -11.73
N GLU A 337 14.99 -9.41 -11.95
CA GLU A 337 16.02 -8.52 -12.48
C GLU A 337 16.53 -7.59 -11.38
N SER A 338 17.80 -7.19 -11.45
CA SER A 338 18.40 -6.25 -10.50
C SER A 338 18.99 -5.05 -11.23
N LYS A 339 19.08 -3.92 -10.52
CA LYS A 339 19.82 -2.76 -11.01
C LYS A 339 21.28 -3.11 -11.31
N LYS A 340 21.91 -2.39 -12.23
CA LYS A 340 23.35 -2.35 -12.34
C LYS A 340 23.90 -1.66 -11.08
N GLU A 341 24.99 -2.17 -10.50
CA GLU A 341 25.63 -1.48 -9.39
C GLU A 341 26.27 -0.18 -9.90
N HIS A 342 25.82 0.96 -9.39
CA HIS A 342 26.46 2.26 -9.60
C HIS A 342 26.46 3.00 -8.27
N GLU A 343 27.62 3.57 -7.92
CA GLU A 343 27.75 4.44 -6.75
C GLU A 343 27.42 5.87 -7.17
N HIS A 344 26.47 6.51 -6.48
CA HIS A 344 26.20 7.93 -6.69
C HIS A 344 27.48 8.74 -6.41
N ARG A 345 27.93 9.47 -7.42
CA ARG A 345 29.09 10.35 -7.33
C ARG A 345 28.76 11.68 -7.99
N HIS A 346 29.25 12.78 -7.43
CA HIS A 346 29.18 14.08 -8.08
C HIS A 346 29.85 14.03 -9.47
N SER A 347 29.25 14.65 -10.47
CA SER A 347 29.68 14.57 -11.87
C SER A 347 31.14 14.95 -12.10
N SER A 348 31.69 15.82 -11.26
CA SER A 348 33.13 16.19 -11.29
C SER A 348 34.11 15.05 -11.01
N LYS A 349 33.59 13.92 -10.42
CA LYS A 349 34.40 12.75 -10.09
C LYS A 349 34.18 11.59 -11.09
N ILE A 350 33.34 11.77 -12.09
CA ILE A 350 33.06 10.78 -13.14
C ILE A 350 33.98 11.03 -14.32
N ASN A 351 34.78 10.06 -14.68
CA ASN A 351 35.80 10.19 -15.72
C ASN A 351 35.56 9.23 -16.90
N GLY A 352 35.88 9.70 -18.11
CA GLY A 352 35.99 8.86 -19.30
C GLY A 352 34.82 7.85 -19.50
N ASP A 353 35.14 6.60 -19.61
CA ASP A 353 34.16 5.54 -19.91
C ASP A 353 33.16 5.26 -18.78
N GLU A 354 33.35 5.79 -17.58
CA GLU A 354 32.36 5.68 -16.49
C GLU A 354 31.03 6.37 -16.87
N TRP A 355 31.05 7.43 -17.72
CA TRP A 355 29.82 8.03 -18.24
C TRP A 355 28.95 7.04 -19.03
N THR A 356 29.57 6.15 -19.81
CA THR A 356 28.82 5.11 -20.53
C THR A 356 28.01 4.24 -19.57
N SER A 357 28.68 3.77 -18.50
CA SER A 357 28.02 2.95 -17.48
C SER A 357 26.93 3.71 -16.74
N TYR A 358 27.09 5.02 -16.55
CA TYR A 358 26.13 5.87 -15.87
C TYR A 358 24.87 6.12 -16.74
N PHE A 359 25.05 6.35 -18.04
CA PHE A 359 23.91 6.43 -18.98
C PHE A 359 23.13 5.11 -19.06
N GLU A 360 23.85 3.97 -19.09
CA GLU A 360 23.21 2.66 -19.06
C GLU A 360 22.49 2.37 -17.76
N TYR A 361 23.01 2.86 -16.64
CA TYR A 361 22.38 2.75 -15.33
C TYR A 361 21.04 3.52 -15.30
N ASN A 362 21.04 4.82 -15.64
CA ASN A 362 19.82 5.63 -15.70
C ASN A 362 18.78 5.04 -16.67
N LEU A 363 19.22 4.58 -17.87
CA LEU A 363 18.30 3.93 -18.80
C LEU A 363 17.70 2.66 -18.22
N GLN A 364 18.47 1.87 -17.49
CA GLN A 364 17.98 0.65 -16.86
C GLN A 364 16.93 0.94 -15.80
N ASP A 365 17.05 2.02 -15.03
CA ASP A 365 16.06 2.41 -14.04
C ASP A 365 14.69 2.70 -14.67
N SER A 366 14.65 3.44 -15.77
CA SER A 366 13.43 3.62 -16.56
C SER A 366 12.90 2.33 -17.18
N VAL A 367 13.78 1.43 -17.65
CA VAL A 367 13.37 0.11 -18.19
C VAL A 367 12.73 -0.75 -17.09
N LEU A 368 13.32 -0.76 -15.90
CA LEU A 368 12.75 -1.49 -14.76
C LEU A 368 11.42 -0.88 -14.32
N ALA A 369 11.32 0.44 -14.24
CA ALA A 369 10.07 1.12 -13.94
C ALA A 369 8.97 0.79 -14.97
N TYR A 370 9.28 0.81 -16.27
CA TYR A 370 8.36 0.41 -17.32
C TYR A 370 7.87 -1.03 -17.17
N LYS A 371 8.78 -1.99 -16.95
CA LYS A 371 8.43 -3.41 -16.76
C LYS A 371 7.63 -3.64 -15.48
N ILE A 372 7.93 -2.91 -14.39
CA ILE A 372 7.15 -2.98 -13.15
C ILE A 372 5.74 -2.48 -13.42
N PHE A 373 5.57 -1.35 -14.13
CA PHE A 373 4.25 -0.86 -14.51
C PHE A 373 3.46 -1.93 -15.26
N GLU A 374 4.03 -2.52 -16.31
CA GLU A 374 3.37 -3.61 -17.06
C GLU A 374 2.97 -4.79 -16.16
N LYS A 375 3.85 -5.14 -15.22
CA LYS A 375 3.61 -6.25 -14.27
C LYS A 375 2.45 -5.99 -13.33
N ILE A 376 2.32 -4.76 -12.81
CA ILE A 376 1.28 -4.39 -11.83
C ILE A 376 0.02 -3.83 -12.50
N TRP A 377 0.07 -3.51 -13.80
CA TRP A 377 -1.05 -2.91 -14.51
C TRP A 377 -2.38 -3.67 -14.38
N PRO A 378 -2.43 -5.01 -14.51
CA PRO A 378 -3.67 -5.74 -14.30
C PRO A 378 -4.27 -5.53 -12.90
N ASP A 379 -3.42 -5.50 -11.86
CA ASP A 379 -3.86 -5.27 -10.48
C ASP A 379 -4.35 -3.81 -10.30
N LEU A 380 -3.61 -2.82 -10.81
CA LEU A 380 -4.00 -1.41 -10.75
C LEU A 380 -5.32 -1.14 -11.50
N LEU A 381 -5.48 -1.73 -12.70
CA LEU A 381 -6.68 -1.63 -13.52
C LEU A 381 -7.92 -2.16 -12.78
N GLU A 382 -7.84 -3.39 -12.29
CA GLU A 382 -8.99 -4.02 -11.63
C GLU A 382 -9.25 -3.40 -10.24
N PHE A 383 -8.21 -2.97 -9.54
CA PHE A 383 -8.35 -2.26 -8.27
C PHE A 383 -9.08 -0.92 -8.49
N THR A 384 -8.68 -0.16 -9.52
CA THR A 384 -9.35 1.08 -9.94
C THR A 384 -10.83 0.87 -10.25
N ARG A 385 -11.15 -0.17 -11.04
CA ARG A 385 -12.54 -0.51 -11.40
C ARG A 385 -13.39 -0.92 -10.22
N ILE A 386 -12.81 -1.61 -9.24
CA ILE A 386 -13.52 -2.06 -8.04
C ILE A 386 -13.75 -0.89 -7.09
N MET A 387 -12.76 -0.02 -6.89
CA MET A 387 -12.88 1.18 -6.03
C MET A 387 -13.78 2.25 -6.65
N GLN A 388 -13.94 2.24 -7.98
CA GLN A 388 -14.72 3.22 -8.76
C GLN A 388 -14.25 4.67 -8.60
N GLU A 389 -12.96 4.88 -8.30
CA GLU A 389 -12.33 6.20 -8.24
C GLU A 389 -11.27 6.35 -9.35
N PRO A 390 -10.88 7.57 -9.72
CA PRO A 390 -9.84 7.79 -10.72
C PRO A 390 -8.53 7.07 -10.37
N VAL A 391 -7.87 6.50 -11.37
CA VAL A 391 -6.64 5.72 -11.18
C VAL A 391 -5.51 6.53 -10.53
N PHE A 392 -5.46 7.84 -10.76
CA PHE A 392 -4.54 8.75 -10.07
C PHE A 392 -4.71 8.67 -8.55
N ASP A 393 -5.95 8.76 -8.08
CA ASP A 393 -6.28 8.75 -6.65
C ASP A 393 -6.07 7.35 -6.06
N VAL A 394 -6.61 6.32 -6.72
CA VAL A 394 -6.48 4.91 -6.30
C VAL A 394 -5.02 4.47 -6.15
N SER A 395 -4.13 4.93 -7.04
CA SER A 395 -2.70 4.60 -6.98
C SER A 395 -1.96 5.20 -5.77
N ARG A 396 -2.57 6.18 -5.10
CA ARG A 396 -1.98 6.93 -3.96
C ARG A 396 -2.74 6.78 -2.66
N ASN A 397 -4.01 6.40 -2.73
CA ASN A 397 -4.86 6.25 -1.56
C ASN A 397 -4.34 5.14 -0.64
N GLY A 398 -4.30 5.42 0.67
CA GLY A 398 -4.14 4.37 1.66
C GLY A 398 -5.34 3.43 1.68
N MET A 399 -5.15 2.20 2.17
CA MET A 399 -6.20 1.18 2.16
C MET A 399 -7.50 1.61 2.87
N SER A 400 -7.41 2.42 3.94
CA SER A 400 -8.60 2.94 4.62
C SER A 400 -9.42 3.87 3.75
N THR A 401 -8.78 4.69 2.91
CA THR A 401 -9.46 5.55 1.94
C THR A 401 -10.13 4.70 0.86
N ASN A 402 -9.44 3.70 0.32
CA ASN A 402 -9.99 2.78 -0.68
C ASN A 402 -11.21 2.01 -0.15
N VAL A 403 -11.21 1.60 1.13
CA VAL A 403 -12.40 1.00 1.76
C VAL A 403 -13.54 2.01 1.85
N GLU A 404 -13.25 3.26 2.24
CA GLU A 404 -14.24 4.34 2.31
C GLU A 404 -14.85 4.63 0.94
N ASP A 405 -14.03 4.74 -0.10
CA ASP A 405 -14.48 4.95 -1.48
C ASP A 405 -15.40 3.81 -1.94
N TYR A 406 -15.00 2.57 -1.72
CA TYR A 406 -15.85 1.42 -2.01
C TYR A 406 -17.20 1.47 -1.26
N ILE A 407 -17.22 1.88 0.01
CA ILE A 407 -18.45 2.08 0.76
C ILE A 407 -19.32 3.14 0.09
N ILE A 408 -18.79 4.34 -0.16
CA ILE A 408 -19.52 5.48 -0.70
C ILE A 408 -20.17 5.15 -2.05
N HIS A 409 -19.43 4.51 -2.95
CA HIS A 409 -19.94 4.08 -4.26
C HIS A 409 -21.02 2.99 -4.21
N ASN A 410 -21.12 2.25 -3.09
CA ASN A 410 -22.09 1.18 -2.94
C ASN A 410 -23.29 1.52 -2.04
N LEU A 411 -23.33 2.68 -1.37
CA LEU A 411 -24.39 3.07 -0.46
C LEU A 411 -25.78 3.08 -1.11
N GLN A 412 -25.87 3.48 -2.38
CA GLN A 412 -27.15 3.52 -3.11
C GLN A 412 -27.85 2.14 -3.15
N LYS A 413 -27.08 1.02 -3.23
CA LYS A 413 -27.63 -0.34 -3.20
C LYS A 413 -28.37 -0.66 -1.91
N PHE A 414 -27.99 0.00 -0.82
CA PHE A 414 -28.56 -0.20 0.50
C PHE A 414 -29.54 0.91 0.90
N ASN A 415 -29.81 1.85 -0.01
CA ASN A 415 -30.61 3.04 0.22
C ASN A 415 -30.09 3.93 1.38
N GLU A 416 -28.78 3.86 1.68
CA GLU A 416 -28.11 4.57 2.78
C GLU A 416 -27.66 5.97 2.37
N ILE A 417 -27.76 6.92 3.30
CA ILE A 417 -27.15 8.25 3.22
C ILE A 417 -25.71 8.14 3.78
N PRO A 418 -24.70 8.73 3.13
CA PRO A 418 -23.33 8.69 3.62
C PRO A 418 -23.18 9.39 4.97
N GLU A 419 -22.33 8.88 5.85
CA GLU A 419 -21.89 9.59 7.06
C GLU A 419 -20.87 10.67 6.67
N LYS A 420 -20.69 11.70 7.48
CA LYS A 420 -19.70 12.77 7.28
C LYS A 420 -18.27 12.29 7.65
N ARG A 421 -17.26 12.91 7.09
CA ARG A 421 -15.88 12.77 7.60
C ARG A 421 -15.76 13.37 8.99
N PRO A 422 -14.98 12.76 9.91
CA PRO A 422 -14.73 13.32 11.21
C PRO A 422 -13.94 14.62 11.11
N THR A 423 -14.21 15.54 12.03
CA THR A 423 -13.40 16.74 12.20
C THR A 423 -12.07 16.42 12.86
N TYR A 424 -11.12 17.36 12.85
CA TYR A 424 -9.82 17.18 13.52
C TYR A 424 -10.01 16.97 15.04
N ASP A 425 -10.98 17.63 15.67
CA ASP A 425 -11.28 17.47 17.10
C ASP A 425 -11.84 16.06 17.37
N GLU A 426 -12.80 15.60 16.58
CA GLU A 426 -13.32 14.22 16.66
C GLU A 426 -12.21 13.17 16.48
N ILE A 427 -11.25 13.40 15.56
CA ILE A 427 -10.08 12.54 15.38
C ILE A 427 -9.19 12.55 16.64
N GLY A 428 -8.99 13.73 17.24
CA GLY A 428 -8.24 13.90 18.47
C GLY A 428 -8.84 13.12 19.63
N GLU A 429 -10.16 13.25 19.83
CA GLU A 429 -10.92 12.52 20.85
C GLU A 429 -10.84 10.99 20.65
N ARG A 430 -11.04 10.52 19.40
CA ARG A 430 -10.95 9.09 19.07
C ARG A 430 -9.55 8.52 19.35
N ARG A 431 -8.48 9.30 19.09
CA ARG A 431 -7.09 8.91 19.40
C ARG A 431 -6.82 8.82 20.89
N GLY A 432 -7.51 9.64 21.71
CA GLY A 432 -7.40 9.64 23.16
C GLY A 432 -8.04 8.43 23.83
N ARG A 433 -8.90 7.67 23.16
CA ARG A 433 -9.48 6.42 23.66
C ARG A 433 -8.39 5.37 23.83
N GLY A 434 -8.53 4.50 24.81
CA GLY A 434 -7.58 3.43 25.08
C GLY A 434 -7.43 2.43 23.92
N LYS A 435 -6.40 1.59 23.98
CA LYS A 435 -6.26 0.46 23.06
C LYS A 435 -7.04 -0.74 23.58
N TYR A 436 -7.82 -1.39 22.72
CA TYR A 436 -8.44 -2.66 23.03
C TYR A 436 -7.46 -3.85 22.78
N GLU A 437 -7.79 -4.99 23.38
CA GLU A 437 -6.99 -6.22 23.22
C GLU A 437 -7.02 -6.72 21.77
N GLY A 438 -5.85 -6.88 21.17
CA GLY A 438 -5.69 -7.33 19.80
C GLY A 438 -5.82 -8.83 19.60
N ALA A 439 -5.04 -9.39 18.68
CA ALA A 439 -5.05 -10.79 18.32
C ALA A 439 -4.56 -11.73 19.45
N PHE A 440 -5.02 -12.98 19.42
CA PHE A 440 -4.50 -14.05 20.26
C PHE A 440 -3.19 -14.60 19.67
N VAL A 441 -2.18 -14.80 20.53
CA VAL A 441 -0.95 -15.49 20.17
C VAL A 441 -0.63 -16.51 21.26
N LEU A 442 -0.71 -17.79 20.89
CA LEU A 442 -0.29 -18.88 21.78
C LEU A 442 1.24 -18.90 21.86
N GLU A 443 1.76 -18.98 23.09
CA GLU A 443 3.19 -19.16 23.29
C GLU A 443 3.60 -20.57 22.86
N PRO A 444 4.59 -20.72 21.92
CA PRO A 444 5.01 -22.03 21.48
C PRO A 444 5.88 -22.72 22.54
N LYS A 445 5.84 -24.06 22.58
CA LYS A 445 6.90 -24.82 23.20
C LYS A 445 8.08 -24.90 22.22
N ALA A 446 9.26 -24.43 22.65
CA ALA A 446 10.45 -24.52 21.82
C ALA A 446 10.79 -26.00 21.57
N GLY A 447 11.17 -26.32 20.33
CA GLY A 447 11.45 -27.70 19.93
C GLY A 447 11.51 -27.86 18.42
N LEU A 448 12.02 -29.00 17.99
CA LEU A 448 11.94 -29.49 16.62
C LEU A 448 10.78 -30.48 16.54
N TYR A 449 9.86 -30.26 15.61
CA TYR A 449 8.65 -31.08 15.44
C TYR A 449 8.58 -31.64 14.02
N GLU A 450 7.97 -32.82 13.88
CA GLU A 450 7.77 -33.50 12.60
C GLU A 450 6.27 -33.69 12.30
N ASN A 451 5.97 -33.92 11.02
CA ASN A 451 4.62 -34.17 10.52
C ASN A 451 3.61 -33.13 10.99
N LEU A 452 3.73 -31.93 10.42
CA LEU A 452 2.97 -30.76 10.83
C LEU A 452 1.94 -30.34 9.79
N ALA A 453 0.89 -29.70 10.25
CA ALA A 453 -0.04 -28.96 9.42
C ALA A 453 -0.34 -27.57 10.00
N ILE A 454 -0.75 -26.64 9.15
CA ILE A 454 -1.23 -25.33 9.56
C ILE A 454 -2.66 -25.17 9.04
N PHE A 455 -3.58 -24.84 9.95
CA PHE A 455 -4.90 -24.33 9.60
C PHE A 455 -4.95 -22.82 9.80
N ASP A 456 -5.63 -22.14 8.88
CA ASP A 456 -5.75 -20.69 8.88
C ASP A 456 -7.18 -20.25 8.54
N PHE A 457 -7.72 -19.24 9.24
CA PHE A 457 -9.06 -18.72 8.96
C PHE A 457 -9.06 -17.88 7.68
N THR A 458 -9.88 -18.26 6.73
CA THR A 458 -10.05 -17.53 5.47
C THR A 458 -10.70 -16.16 5.72
N SER A 459 -9.99 -15.07 5.37
CA SER A 459 -10.47 -13.69 5.62
C SER A 459 -10.95 -13.46 7.05
N SER A 460 -10.19 -13.94 8.04
CA SER A 460 -10.55 -14.08 9.45
C SER A 460 -11.40 -12.93 9.99
N TYR A 461 -10.85 -11.72 10.10
CA TYR A 461 -11.60 -10.59 10.65
C TYR A 461 -12.82 -10.19 9.80
N GLY A 462 -12.70 -10.28 8.46
CA GLY A 462 -13.82 -10.01 7.56
C GLY A 462 -14.97 -10.99 7.75
N SER A 463 -14.67 -12.29 7.87
CA SER A 463 -15.70 -13.32 8.10
C SER A 463 -16.35 -13.19 9.49
N VAL A 464 -15.61 -12.78 10.50
CA VAL A 464 -16.15 -12.45 11.84
C VAL A 464 -17.09 -11.24 11.79
N ILE A 465 -16.70 -10.15 11.10
CA ILE A 465 -17.56 -8.97 10.92
C ILE A 465 -18.90 -9.35 10.28
N VAL A 466 -18.87 -10.18 9.24
CA VAL A 466 -20.08 -10.64 8.56
C VAL A 466 -20.91 -11.55 9.44
N THR A 467 -20.30 -12.56 10.05
CA THR A 467 -20.98 -13.58 10.86
C THR A 467 -21.72 -12.98 12.05
N TYR A 468 -21.09 -12.03 12.73
CA TYR A 468 -21.65 -11.39 13.93
C TYR A 468 -22.26 -10.00 13.65
N ASN A 469 -22.35 -9.63 12.37
CA ASN A 469 -22.99 -8.39 11.92
C ASN A 469 -22.42 -7.12 12.58
N LEU A 470 -21.08 -6.99 12.62
CA LEU A 470 -20.38 -5.96 13.38
C LEU A 470 -20.16 -4.68 12.56
N SER A 471 -20.77 -3.57 12.97
CA SER A 471 -20.58 -2.26 12.34
C SER A 471 -21.14 -1.11 13.19
N LYS A 472 -20.85 0.13 12.80
CA LYS A 472 -21.45 1.32 13.40
C LYS A 472 -22.99 1.33 13.32
N SER A 473 -23.55 0.78 12.23
CA SER A 473 -25.01 0.75 12.00
C SER A 473 -25.74 -0.35 12.77
N THR A 474 -25.01 -1.33 13.30
CA THR A 474 -25.59 -2.47 14.01
C THR A 474 -25.24 -2.50 15.50
N PHE A 475 -24.34 -1.60 15.92
CA PHE A 475 -23.99 -1.43 17.33
C PHE A 475 -25.21 -0.94 18.13
N LEU A 476 -25.42 -1.54 19.31
CA LEU A 476 -26.52 -1.27 20.22
C LEU A 476 -25.95 -0.81 21.57
N GLU A 477 -26.45 0.30 22.10
CA GLU A 477 -26.11 0.76 23.45
C GLU A 477 -26.70 -0.14 24.52
N GLU A 478 -27.91 -0.68 24.26
CA GLU A 478 -28.62 -1.62 25.13
C GLU A 478 -28.98 -2.92 24.38
N PRO A 479 -29.03 -4.06 25.04
CA PRO A 479 -29.31 -5.34 24.40
C PRO A 479 -30.75 -5.41 23.87
N GLU A 480 -30.91 -5.85 22.62
CA GLU A 480 -32.17 -6.32 22.08
C GLU A 480 -32.39 -7.80 22.49
N LYS A 481 -33.67 -8.27 22.44
CA LYS A 481 -34.06 -9.61 22.83
C LYS A 481 -33.23 -10.71 22.12
N ASP A 482 -32.76 -10.44 20.92
CA ASP A 482 -31.94 -11.33 20.10
C ASP A 482 -30.80 -10.55 19.45
N SER A 483 -29.73 -10.35 20.21
CA SER A 483 -28.54 -9.61 19.76
C SER A 483 -27.29 -10.48 19.92
N TYR A 484 -26.26 -10.23 19.07
CA TYR A 484 -24.92 -10.74 19.29
C TYR A 484 -24.26 -9.96 20.43
N SER A 485 -23.50 -10.64 21.27
CA SER A 485 -22.76 -9.98 22.35
C SER A 485 -21.40 -10.62 22.58
N THR A 486 -20.45 -9.80 22.95
CA THR A 486 -19.13 -10.24 23.43
C THR A 486 -18.61 -9.29 24.51
N GLU A 487 -17.55 -9.68 25.18
CA GLU A 487 -16.91 -8.86 26.20
C GLU A 487 -15.69 -8.14 25.61
N VAL A 488 -15.63 -6.83 25.85
CA VAL A 488 -14.54 -5.94 25.43
C VAL A 488 -14.11 -5.10 26.63
N ALA A 489 -12.87 -5.22 27.06
CA ALA A 489 -12.32 -4.50 28.22
C ALA A 489 -13.20 -4.57 29.49
N GLY A 490 -13.76 -5.75 29.78
CA GLY A 490 -14.64 -5.99 30.94
C GLY A 490 -16.08 -5.47 30.78
N LYS A 491 -16.48 -5.00 29.60
CA LYS A 491 -17.83 -4.53 29.29
C LYS A 491 -18.45 -5.37 28.19
N LYS A 492 -19.74 -5.72 28.34
CA LYS A 492 -20.48 -6.34 27.24
C LYS A 492 -20.86 -5.29 26.22
N VAL A 493 -20.64 -5.64 24.95
CA VAL A 493 -21.06 -4.86 23.78
C VAL A 493 -22.04 -5.69 22.97
N TYR A 494 -23.02 -5.04 22.34
CA TYR A 494 -24.15 -5.68 21.70
C TYR A 494 -24.27 -5.24 20.24
N PHE A 495 -24.68 -6.18 19.36
CA PHE A 495 -24.91 -5.90 17.95
C PHE A 495 -26.21 -6.54 17.50
N SER A 496 -27.00 -5.79 16.74
CA SER A 496 -28.26 -6.25 16.18
C SER A 496 -28.05 -7.42 15.21
N LYS A 497 -28.97 -8.37 15.17
CA LYS A 497 -29.02 -9.41 14.14
C LYS A 497 -29.68 -8.95 12.85
N LYS A 498 -30.30 -7.77 12.83
CA LYS A 498 -30.81 -7.18 11.59
C LYS A 498 -29.63 -6.84 10.69
N PRO A 499 -29.58 -7.33 9.44
CA PRO A 499 -28.43 -7.15 8.56
C PRO A 499 -28.06 -5.67 8.39
N GLY A 500 -26.81 -5.31 8.75
CA GLY A 500 -26.24 -3.99 8.50
C GLY A 500 -25.70 -3.89 7.08
N PHE A 501 -25.68 -2.68 6.52
CA PHE A 501 -25.19 -2.47 5.16
C PHE A 501 -23.68 -2.80 5.02
N PHE A 502 -22.86 -2.44 5.99
CA PHE A 502 -21.41 -2.68 5.94
C PHE A 502 -21.04 -4.17 5.99
N PRO A 503 -21.55 -4.98 6.96
CA PRO A 503 -21.33 -6.43 6.94
C PRO A 503 -21.86 -7.09 5.65
N LYS A 504 -23.03 -6.65 5.16
CA LYS A 504 -23.60 -7.19 3.93
C LYS A 504 -22.74 -6.91 2.69
N MET A 505 -22.21 -5.70 2.59
CA MET A 505 -21.28 -5.32 1.53
C MET A 505 -19.97 -6.11 1.61
N LEU A 506 -19.46 -6.32 2.84
CA LEU A 506 -18.25 -7.12 3.05
C LEU A 506 -18.48 -8.60 2.72
N GLU A 507 -19.67 -9.13 2.98
CA GLU A 507 -20.08 -10.48 2.54
C GLU A 507 -19.97 -10.61 1.01
N GLU A 508 -20.47 -9.63 0.26
CA GLU A 508 -20.36 -9.60 -1.22
C GLU A 508 -18.89 -9.58 -1.68
N VAL A 509 -18.02 -8.82 -1.00
CA VAL A 509 -16.59 -8.75 -1.28
C VAL A 509 -15.91 -10.11 -1.08
N ILE A 510 -16.19 -10.78 0.05
CA ILE A 510 -15.63 -12.09 0.39
C ILE A 510 -16.10 -13.15 -0.60
N GLU A 511 -17.38 -13.15 -0.94
CA GLU A 511 -17.98 -14.11 -1.90
C GLU A 511 -17.40 -13.95 -3.31
N LYS A 512 -17.26 -12.70 -3.81
CA LYS A 512 -16.62 -12.45 -5.11
C LYS A 512 -15.17 -12.93 -5.13
N ARG A 513 -14.42 -12.70 -4.04
CA ARG A 513 -13.06 -13.23 -3.91
C ARG A 513 -13.05 -14.76 -4.01
N ARG A 514 -13.97 -15.44 -3.30
CA ARG A 514 -14.12 -16.89 -3.31
C ARG A 514 -14.40 -17.42 -4.71
N GLN A 515 -15.34 -16.81 -5.43
CA GLN A 515 -15.66 -17.15 -6.81
C GLN A 515 -14.43 -17.06 -7.72
N TYR A 516 -13.71 -15.94 -7.71
CA TYR A 516 -12.50 -15.81 -8.52
C TYR A 516 -11.39 -16.80 -8.12
N LYS A 517 -11.23 -17.11 -6.82
CA LYS A 517 -10.27 -18.11 -6.33
C LYS A 517 -10.60 -19.51 -6.88
N GLU A 518 -11.88 -19.87 -6.93
CA GLU A 518 -12.34 -21.14 -7.50
C GLU A 518 -12.15 -21.19 -9.04
N GLU A 519 -12.50 -20.11 -9.73
CA GLU A 519 -12.31 -20.03 -11.18
C GLU A 519 -10.82 -20.15 -11.58
N LEU A 520 -9.93 -19.57 -10.80
CA LEU A 520 -8.48 -19.64 -11.02
C LEU A 520 -7.89 -21.03 -10.83
N LYS A 521 -8.52 -21.91 -10.03
CA LYS A 521 -8.10 -23.32 -9.92
C LYS A 521 -8.28 -24.06 -11.23
N ASN A 522 -9.34 -23.71 -11.97
CA ASN A 522 -9.67 -24.38 -13.23
C ASN A 522 -8.90 -23.80 -14.42
N LYS A 523 -8.69 -22.49 -14.46
CA LYS A 523 -7.98 -21.82 -15.56
C LYS A 523 -7.24 -20.58 -15.04
N PRO A 524 -5.90 -20.53 -15.14
CA PRO A 524 -5.12 -19.33 -14.81
C PRO A 524 -5.51 -18.16 -15.72
N ASP A 525 -5.79 -16.99 -15.12
CA ASP A 525 -6.16 -15.76 -15.81
C ASP A 525 -5.64 -14.55 -15.00
N ALA A 526 -4.89 -13.68 -15.65
CA ALA A 526 -4.23 -12.55 -14.98
C ALA A 526 -5.25 -11.52 -14.44
N ILE A 527 -6.33 -11.25 -15.17
CA ILE A 527 -7.36 -10.30 -14.77
C ILE A 527 -8.17 -10.86 -13.58
N LYS A 528 -8.56 -12.13 -13.63
CA LYS A 528 -9.25 -12.78 -12.52
C LYS A 528 -8.38 -12.84 -11.27
N LYS A 529 -7.06 -13.07 -11.44
CA LYS A 529 -6.10 -13.01 -10.34
C LYS A 529 -6.04 -11.61 -9.74
N ALA A 530 -5.97 -10.58 -10.58
CA ALA A 530 -5.99 -9.18 -10.15
C ALA A 530 -7.27 -8.84 -9.38
N ARG A 531 -8.44 -9.26 -9.86
CA ARG A 531 -9.72 -9.10 -9.14
C ARG A 531 -9.73 -9.80 -7.80
N SER A 532 -9.26 -11.05 -7.75
CA SER A 532 -9.15 -11.80 -6.49
C SER A 532 -8.23 -11.09 -5.50
N ASN A 533 -7.10 -10.52 -5.96
CA ASN A 533 -6.16 -9.75 -5.15
C ASN A 533 -6.80 -8.46 -4.62
N ALA A 534 -7.49 -7.71 -5.48
CA ALA A 534 -8.17 -6.48 -5.09
C ALA A 534 -9.23 -6.72 -4.00
N PHE A 535 -10.09 -7.74 -4.17
CA PHE A 535 -11.06 -8.12 -3.14
C PHE A 535 -10.41 -8.64 -1.87
N LYS A 536 -9.26 -9.33 -1.95
CA LYS A 536 -8.47 -9.73 -0.78
C LYS A 536 -7.98 -8.52 0.01
N LEU A 537 -7.42 -7.52 -0.67
CA LEU A 537 -6.93 -6.28 -0.04
C LEU A 537 -8.07 -5.53 0.65
N LEU A 538 -9.21 -5.40 -0.03
CA LEU A 538 -10.39 -4.71 0.49
C LEU A 538 -10.96 -5.41 1.73
N ALA A 539 -11.12 -6.74 1.67
CA ALA A 539 -11.61 -7.54 2.80
C ALA A 539 -10.67 -7.43 4.02
N ASN A 540 -9.36 -7.54 3.80
CA ASN A 540 -8.38 -7.46 4.88
C ASN A 540 -8.32 -6.06 5.53
N ALA A 541 -8.48 -4.99 4.72
CA ALA A 541 -8.44 -3.62 5.21
C ALA A 541 -9.72 -3.20 5.95
N SER A 542 -10.85 -3.88 5.72
CA SER A 542 -12.16 -3.53 6.29
C SER A 542 -12.19 -3.54 7.81
N TYR A 543 -11.48 -4.47 8.45
CA TYR A 543 -11.32 -4.49 9.91
C TYR A 543 -10.55 -3.27 10.42
N GLY A 544 -9.40 -2.99 9.80
CA GLY A 544 -8.59 -1.83 10.16
C GLY A 544 -9.33 -0.51 9.96
N TYR A 545 -10.20 -0.44 8.95
CA TYR A 545 -11.05 0.72 8.69
C TYR A 545 -12.03 1.02 9.83
N LEU A 546 -12.68 -0.01 10.41
CA LEU A 546 -13.60 0.17 11.55
C LEU A 546 -12.90 0.77 12.78
N GLY A 547 -11.64 0.42 13.02
CA GLY A 547 -10.81 0.94 14.12
C GLY A 547 -9.99 2.18 13.79
N PHE A 548 -10.05 2.68 12.54
CA PHE A 548 -9.28 3.84 12.13
C PHE A 548 -10.01 5.13 12.51
N PHE A 549 -9.43 5.92 13.40
CA PHE A 549 -10.03 7.14 13.95
C PHE A 549 -10.36 8.22 12.91
N GLY A 550 -9.75 8.19 11.71
CA GLY A 550 -10.08 9.06 10.56
C GLY A 550 -11.23 8.56 9.70
N ALA A 551 -11.77 7.36 9.93
CA ALA A 551 -12.83 6.78 9.12
C ALA A 551 -14.22 7.40 9.39
N ARG A 552 -15.05 7.56 8.34
CA ARG A 552 -16.46 7.98 8.45
C ARG A 552 -17.28 7.03 9.32
N TYR A 553 -17.06 5.73 9.12
CA TYR A 553 -17.78 4.65 9.80
C TYR A 553 -16.99 4.05 10.96
N TYR A 554 -16.12 4.85 11.57
CA TYR A 554 -15.41 4.44 12.77
C TYR A 554 -16.37 3.92 13.86
N CYS A 555 -16.05 2.74 14.40
CA CYS A 555 -16.73 2.11 15.51
C CYS A 555 -15.72 1.24 16.27
N GLU A 556 -15.21 1.77 17.37
CA GLU A 556 -14.24 1.09 18.23
C GLU A 556 -14.82 -0.20 18.79
N GLU A 557 -16.09 -0.17 19.19
CA GLU A 557 -16.82 -1.30 19.75
C GLU A 557 -16.90 -2.47 18.74
N ALA A 558 -17.16 -2.16 17.47
CA ALA A 558 -17.20 -3.16 16.40
C ALA A 558 -15.81 -3.74 16.10
N ALA A 559 -14.77 -2.88 16.09
CA ALA A 559 -13.39 -3.33 15.88
C ALA A 559 -12.92 -4.22 17.04
N ALA A 560 -13.17 -3.81 18.27
CA ALA A 560 -12.82 -4.57 19.47
C ALA A 560 -13.59 -5.89 19.58
N ALA A 561 -14.90 -5.89 19.26
CA ALA A 561 -15.72 -7.09 19.20
C ALA A 561 -15.22 -8.07 18.13
N THR A 562 -14.78 -7.55 16.96
CA THR A 562 -14.20 -8.38 15.90
C THR A 562 -12.97 -9.13 16.43
N ALA A 563 -12.05 -8.45 17.11
CA ALA A 563 -10.88 -9.07 17.70
C ALA A 563 -11.27 -10.09 18.81
N SER A 564 -12.30 -9.79 19.61
CA SER A 564 -12.78 -10.69 20.67
C SER A 564 -13.37 -11.98 20.11
N PHE A 565 -14.27 -11.91 19.16
CA PHE A 565 -14.86 -13.10 18.50
C PHE A 565 -13.79 -13.90 17.72
N ALA A 566 -12.86 -13.24 17.05
CA ALA A 566 -11.76 -13.93 16.37
C ALA A 566 -10.88 -14.70 17.36
N ARG A 567 -10.51 -14.10 18.50
CA ARG A 567 -9.78 -14.81 19.57
C ARG A 567 -10.54 -16.02 20.09
N GLN A 568 -11.85 -15.89 20.28
CA GLN A 568 -12.70 -16.98 20.74
C GLN A 568 -12.70 -18.13 19.72
N ALA A 569 -12.92 -17.84 18.45
CA ALA A 569 -12.95 -18.84 17.39
C ALA A 569 -11.64 -19.62 17.27
N VAL A 570 -10.49 -18.93 17.34
CA VAL A 570 -9.16 -19.59 17.31
C VAL A 570 -8.97 -20.48 18.53
N LYS A 571 -9.34 -20.04 19.74
CA LYS A 571 -9.22 -20.84 20.97
C LYS A 571 -10.10 -22.09 20.91
N GLU A 572 -11.35 -21.97 20.45
CA GLU A 572 -12.26 -23.10 20.27
C GLU A 572 -11.75 -24.11 19.23
N ALA A 573 -11.20 -23.62 18.11
CA ALA A 573 -10.59 -24.48 17.09
C ALA A 573 -9.37 -25.25 17.64
N ILE A 574 -8.51 -24.59 18.44
CA ILE A 574 -7.36 -25.20 19.11
C ILE A 574 -7.82 -26.29 20.08
N GLU A 575 -8.82 -26.00 20.90
CA GLU A 575 -9.35 -26.95 21.87
C GLU A 575 -9.92 -28.19 21.18
N LYS A 576 -10.72 -28.01 20.13
CA LYS A 576 -11.27 -29.11 19.32
C LYS A 576 -10.16 -29.94 18.65
N THR A 577 -9.10 -29.29 18.16
CA THR A 577 -7.95 -29.93 17.52
C THR A 577 -7.19 -30.80 18.52
N ASN A 578 -6.95 -30.30 19.72
CA ASN A 578 -6.32 -31.09 20.80
C ASN A 578 -7.21 -32.29 21.24
N LYS A 579 -8.53 -32.07 21.41
CA LYS A 579 -9.47 -33.14 21.73
C LYS A 579 -9.55 -34.25 20.66
N ALA A 580 -9.29 -33.88 19.41
CA ALA A 580 -9.22 -34.83 18.30
C ALA A 580 -7.92 -35.63 18.25
N GLY A 581 -7.00 -35.41 19.19
CA GLY A 581 -5.72 -36.14 19.32
C GLY A 581 -4.57 -35.56 18.48
N PHE A 582 -4.70 -34.37 17.93
CA PHE A 582 -3.58 -33.62 17.36
C PHE A 582 -2.85 -32.85 18.45
N GLY A 583 -1.58 -32.49 18.21
CA GLY A 583 -0.78 -31.71 19.16
C GLY A 583 -0.59 -30.27 18.72
N VAL A 584 -1.41 -29.33 19.23
CA VAL A 584 -1.25 -27.91 18.87
C VAL A 584 0.03 -27.35 19.51
N ILE A 585 0.88 -26.71 18.69
CA ILE A 585 2.20 -26.22 19.05
C ILE A 585 2.21 -24.70 19.19
N TYR A 586 1.57 -24.00 18.26
CA TYR A 586 1.61 -22.56 18.14
C TYR A 586 0.36 -22.01 17.48
N ALA A 587 -0.06 -20.82 17.85
CA ALA A 587 -1.10 -20.07 17.15
C ALA A 587 -0.75 -18.57 17.08
N ASP A 588 -1.13 -17.92 15.97
CA ASP A 588 -0.93 -16.50 15.76
C ASP A 588 -2.09 -15.89 14.97
N THR A 589 -2.83 -15.00 15.61
CA THR A 589 -3.92 -14.21 15.04
C THR A 589 -5.10 -15.05 14.54
N ASP A 590 -4.94 -15.73 13.42
CA ASP A 590 -6.00 -16.46 12.68
C ASP A 590 -5.59 -17.88 12.28
N GLY A 591 -4.32 -18.25 12.48
CA GLY A 591 -3.80 -19.56 12.14
C GLY A 591 -3.17 -20.28 13.33
N PHE A 592 -3.11 -21.60 13.25
CA PHE A 592 -2.42 -22.43 14.24
C PHE A 592 -1.71 -23.63 13.60
N ALA A 593 -0.53 -23.92 14.14
CA ALA A 593 0.30 -25.05 13.75
C ALA A 593 0.15 -26.19 14.74
N PHE A 594 0.06 -27.42 14.23
CA PHE A 594 -0.08 -28.60 15.06
C PHE A 594 0.65 -29.81 14.46
N SER A 595 1.07 -30.73 15.32
CA SER A 595 1.58 -32.04 14.91
C SER A 595 0.42 -32.99 14.61
N LEU A 596 0.55 -33.76 13.55
CA LEU A 596 -0.40 -34.81 13.20
C LEU A 596 -0.37 -35.97 14.21
N ASN A 597 0.67 -36.08 15.00
CA ASN A 597 0.98 -37.26 15.87
C ASN A 597 0.93 -38.56 15.01
N GLU A 598 0.02 -39.48 15.35
CA GLU A 598 -0.17 -40.75 14.63
C GLU A 598 -1.18 -40.65 13.47
N LYS A 599 -1.75 -39.47 13.21
CA LYS A 599 -2.79 -39.28 12.21
C LYS A 599 -2.25 -39.08 10.81
N THR A 600 -3.02 -39.54 9.83
CA THR A 600 -2.71 -39.37 8.41
C THR A 600 -3.16 -37.99 7.89
N LYS A 601 -2.59 -37.54 6.75
CA LYS A 601 -3.02 -36.35 6.04
C LYS A 601 -4.52 -36.39 5.71
N LYS A 602 -5.03 -37.55 5.25
CA LYS A 602 -6.46 -37.72 4.95
C LYS A 602 -7.36 -37.51 6.18
N GLN A 603 -6.94 -38.07 7.31
CA GLN A 603 -7.67 -37.85 8.57
C GLN A 603 -7.66 -36.39 9.00
N THR A 604 -6.57 -35.66 8.71
CA THR A 604 -6.46 -34.23 8.97
C THR A 604 -7.40 -33.42 8.07
N GLU A 605 -7.51 -33.75 6.79
CA GLU A 605 -8.45 -33.13 5.86
C GLU A 605 -9.91 -33.42 6.21
N ASP A 606 -10.24 -34.65 6.63
CA ASP A 606 -11.57 -35.00 7.08
C ASP A 606 -11.93 -34.31 8.41
N PHE A 607 -10.95 -34.13 9.30
CA PHE A 607 -11.14 -33.35 10.52
C PHE A 607 -11.37 -31.85 10.19
N LEU A 608 -10.68 -31.28 9.22
CA LEU A 608 -10.90 -29.90 8.76
C LEU A 608 -12.36 -29.72 8.27
N LYS A 609 -12.87 -30.67 7.47
CA LYS A 609 -14.28 -30.62 7.01
C LYS A 609 -15.24 -30.64 8.18
N LYS A 610 -14.98 -31.47 9.20
CA LYS A 610 -15.79 -31.52 10.41
C LYS A 610 -15.74 -30.18 11.16
N LEU A 611 -14.53 -29.59 11.37
CA LEU A 611 -14.39 -28.28 12.02
C LEU A 611 -15.21 -27.22 11.29
N ASN A 612 -15.09 -27.17 9.97
CA ASN A 612 -15.80 -26.18 9.15
C ASN A 612 -17.34 -26.34 9.24
N SER A 613 -17.85 -27.56 9.37
CA SER A 613 -19.30 -27.78 9.58
C SER A 613 -19.84 -27.27 10.92
N GLU A 614 -18.96 -27.01 11.87
CA GLU A 614 -19.29 -26.53 13.22
C GLU A 614 -19.02 -25.00 13.39
N LEU A 615 -18.37 -24.37 12.40
CA LEU A 615 -18.09 -22.92 12.46
C LEU A 615 -19.36 -22.10 12.16
N PRO A 616 -19.55 -20.95 12.83
CA PRO A 616 -20.71 -20.11 12.61
C PRO A 616 -20.60 -19.28 11.31
N GLY A 617 -21.76 -19.01 10.70
CA GLY A 617 -21.89 -18.08 9.57
C GLY A 617 -21.03 -18.44 8.37
N ILE A 618 -20.24 -17.49 7.90
CA ILE A 618 -19.33 -17.65 6.75
C ILE A 618 -17.88 -17.95 7.15
N MET A 619 -17.63 -18.18 8.43
CA MET A 619 -16.28 -18.49 8.93
C MET A 619 -15.81 -19.85 8.40
N GLU A 620 -14.59 -19.92 7.92
CA GLU A 620 -14.01 -21.13 7.32
C GLU A 620 -12.52 -21.21 7.64
N LEU A 621 -12.05 -22.41 8.00
CA LEU A 621 -10.65 -22.77 8.10
C LEU A 621 -10.19 -23.40 6.78
N GLU A 622 -8.99 -23.07 6.33
CA GLU A 622 -8.32 -23.75 5.23
C GLU A 622 -7.02 -24.41 5.72
N LEU A 623 -6.64 -25.49 5.07
CA LEU A 623 -5.32 -26.09 5.23
C LEU A 623 -4.34 -25.27 4.42
N GLU A 624 -3.41 -24.57 5.08
CA GLU A 624 -2.37 -23.81 4.39
C GLU A 624 -1.40 -24.76 3.68
N GLU A 625 -0.79 -25.68 4.43
CA GLU A 625 0.15 -26.65 3.89
C GLU A 625 0.48 -27.72 4.94
N PHE A 626 0.96 -28.88 4.46
CA PHE A 626 1.64 -29.89 5.28
C PHE A 626 3.15 -29.65 5.29
N TYR A 627 3.76 -29.77 6.47
CA TYR A 627 5.21 -29.57 6.64
C TYR A 627 5.86 -30.83 7.20
N LYS A 628 7.01 -31.19 6.59
CA LYS A 628 7.82 -32.31 7.06
C LYS A 628 8.35 -32.04 8.45
N ARG A 629 8.93 -30.86 8.68
CA ARG A 629 9.49 -30.42 9.96
C ARG A 629 9.30 -28.94 10.21
N GLY A 630 9.33 -28.58 11.51
CA GLY A 630 9.30 -27.19 11.97
C GLY A 630 10.07 -27.02 13.26
N ILE A 631 10.73 -25.86 13.41
CA ILE A 631 11.45 -25.49 14.62
C ILE A 631 10.86 -24.22 15.21
N TRP A 632 10.50 -24.26 16.48
CA TRP A 632 10.17 -23.09 17.31
C TRP A 632 11.28 -22.90 18.34
N VAL A 633 11.75 -21.67 18.50
CA VAL A 633 12.89 -21.35 19.34
C VAL A 633 12.49 -20.68 20.64
N THR A 634 13.40 -20.62 21.61
CA THR A 634 13.21 -19.87 22.84
C THR A 634 13.40 -18.36 22.65
N THR A 635 12.91 -17.56 23.62
CA THR A 635 13.35 -16.18 23.80
C THR A 635 14.85 -16.14 24.13
N ARG A 636 15.47 -14.96 24.04
CA ARG A 636 16.92 -14.82 24.39
C ARG A 636 17.22 -15.15 25.85
N THR A 637 16.24 -15.03 26.73
CA THR A 637 16.39 -15.43 28.14
C THR A 637 16.33 -16.95 28.34
N GLY A 638 15.86 -17.70 27.33
CA GLY A 638 15.76 -19.15 27.37
C GLY A 638 14.57 -19.70 28.17
N GLU A 639 13.79 -18.86 28.85
CA GLU A 639 12.71 -19.29 29.76
C GLU A 639 11.39 -19.62 29.03
N PHE A 640 11.11 -18.91 27.93
CA PHE A 640 9.83 -18.96 27.21
C PHE A 640 10.04 -19.24 25.72
N GLY A 641 9.00 -19.76 25.07
CA GLY A 641 8.97 -19.88 23.61
C GLY A 641 8.86 -18.49 22.94
N ALA A 642 9.66 -18.27 21.90
CA ALA A 642 9.64 -17.00 21.18
C ALA A 642 8.42 -16.90 20.26
N LYS A 643 7.45 -16.05 20.63
CA LYS A 643 6.30 -15.74 19.80
C LYS A 643 6.74 -15.19 18.45
N LYS A 644 6.09 -15.65 17.37
CA LYS A 644 6.34 -15.20 15.98
C LYS A 644 7.75 -15.51 15.44
N LYS A 645 8.53 -16.46 16.05
CA LYS A 645 9.85 -16.85 15.60
C LYS A 645 9.93 -18.38 15.39
N TYR A 646 9.76 -18.79 14.12
CA TYR A 646 9.76 -20.19 13.73
C TYR A 646 10.18 -20.39 12.27
N ALA A 647 10.61 -21.61 11.94
CA ALA A 647 10.91 -22.01 10.57
C ALA A 647 10.32 -23.39 10.27
N LEU A 648 9.83 -23.59 9.06
CA LEU A 648 9.18 -24.80 8.59
C LEU A 648 9.76 -25.22 7.25
N VAL A 649 9.79 -26.52 6.98
CA VAL A 649 10.13 -27.09 5.67
C VAL A 649 9.02 -28.03 5.21
N ASN A 650 8.52 -27.83 4.00
CA ASN A 650 7.56 -28.73 3.39
C ASN A 650 8.22 -29.94 2.72
N GLU A 651 7.45 -30.85 2.15
CA GLU A 651 7.96 -32.06 1.46
C GLU A 651 8.80 -31.74 0.22
N SER A 652 8.54 -30.61 -0.45
CA SER A 652 9.31 -30.17 -1.62
C SER A 652 10.64 -29.49 -1.26
N GLY A 653 10.95 -29.34 0.05
CA GLY A 653 12.15 -28.64 0.53
C GLY A 653 12.01 -27.11 0.59
N LYS A 654 10.82 -26.57 0.35
CA LYS A 654 10.57 -25.13 0.47
C LYS A 654 10.53 -24.70 1.92
N LEU A 655 11.31 -23.66 2.26
CA LEU A 655 11.36 -23.09 3.59
C LEU A 655 10.33 -21.96 3.78
N LYS A 656 9.67 -21.97 4.93
CA LYS A 656 8.89 -20.83 5.46
C LYS A 656 9.56 -20.36 6.75
N ILE A 657 10.11 -19.14 6.75
CA ILE A 657 10.81 -18.54 7.91
C ILE A 657 10.03 -17.33 8.38
N ARG A 658 9.83 -17.19 9.69
CA ARG A 658 9.17 -16.06 10.32
C ARG A 658 9.96 -15.58 11.55
N GLY A 659 10.11 -14.26 11.68
CA GLY A 659 10.66 -13.61 12.87
C GLY A 659 12.15 -13.83 13.14
N PHE A 660 12.85 -14.57 12.29
CA PHE A 660 14.30 -14.74 12.38
C PHE A 660 15.05 -13.55 11.78
N GLU A 661 16.31 -13.46 12.12
CA GLU A 661 17.22 -12.40 11.67
C GLU A 661 17.52 -12.48 10.17
N THR A 662 17.30 -13.63 9.53
CA THR A 662 17.39 -13.79 8.07
C THR A 662 16.58 -12.80 7.27
N VAL A 663 15.44 -12.36 7.82
CA VAL A 663 14.52 -11.38 7.19
C VAL A 663 14.76 -9.95 7.69
N ARG A 664 15.79 -9.72 8.54
CA ARG A 664 16.09 -8.41 9.14
C ARG A 664 17.37 -7.83 8.55
N ARG A 665 17.38 -6.54 8.26
CA ARG A 665 18.51 -5.83 7.65
C ARG A 665 19.53 -5.29 8.62
N ASP A 666 19.16 -5.06 9.86
CA ASP A 666 20.05 -4.63 10.93
C ASP A 666 21.10 -5.70 11.33
N TRP A 667 21.12 -6.81 10.57
CA TRP A 667 22.11 -7.90 10.65
C TRP A 667 22.94 -7.96 9.37
N CYS A 668 24.24 -8.24 9.52
CA CYS A 668 25.13 -8.37 8.37
C CYS A 668 24.73 -9.56 7.47
N ALA A 669 25.10 -9.51 6.19
CA ALA A 669 24.73 -10.53 5.21
C ALA A 669 25.23 -11.93 5.63
N LEU A 670 26.47 -12.04 6.16
CA LEU A 670 27.01 -13.31 6.65
C LEU A 670 26.14 -13.93 7.75
N ALA A 671 25.70 -13.13 8.74
CA ALA A 671 24.87 -13.63 9.84
C ALA A 671 23.53 -14.17 9.33
N ARG A 672 22.87 -13.43 8.42
CA ARG A 672 21.59 -13.83 7.80
C ARG A 672 21.72 -15.09 6.96
N ASN A 673 22.73 -15.18 6.11
CA ASN A 673 23.00 -16.35 5.26
C ASN A 673 23.36 -17.57 6.10
N THR A 674 24.18 -17.41 7.14
CA THR A 674 24.55 -18.46 8.09
C THR A 674 23.32 -19.01 8.80
N GLN A 675 22.46 -18.14 9.34
CA GLN A 675 21.22 -18.54 10.01
C GLN A 675 20.28 -19.30 9.07
N SER A 676 20.04 -18.76 7.84
CA SER A 676 19.20 -19.42 6.84
C SER A 676 19.69 -20.81 6.49
N ARG A 677 21.01 -20.97 6.30
CA ARG A 677 21.62 -22.25 5.97
C ARG A 677 21.56 -23.25 7.12
N ILE A 678 21.75 -22.79 8.35
CA ILE A 678 21.62 -23.63 9.55
C ILE A 678 20.19 -24.12 9.72
N LEU A 679 19.20 -23.23 9.61
CA LEU A 679 17.78 -23.60 9.64
C LEU A 679 17.45 -24.64 8.58
N LYS A 680 17.94 -24.46 7.35
CA LYS A 680 17.73 -25.41 6.26
C LYS A 680 18.32 -26.77 6.60
N MET A 681 19.58 -26.82 7.04
CA MET A 681 20.28 -28.09 7.38
C MET A 681 19.54 -28.82 8.50
N ILE A 682 19.17 -28.14 9.59
CA ILE A 682 18.42 -28.74 10.71
C ILE A 682 17.08 -29.30 10.26
N LEU A 683 16.33 -28.53 9.46
CA LEU A 683 15.00 -28.94 9.01
C LEU A 683 15.05 -30.08 7.96
N GLU A 684 16.11 -30.15 7.15
CA GLU A 684 16.31 -31.24 6.18
C GLU A 684 16.81 -32.49 6.86
N ASP A 685 17.84 -32.41 7.73
CA ASP A 685 18.48 -33.55 8.36
C ASP A 685 17.74 -34.07 9.62
N GLY A 686 16.97 -33.22 10.30
CA GLY A 686 16.24 -33.51 11.54
C GLY A 686 17.15 -33.51 12.79
N ASN A 687 18.38 -33.00 12.68
CA ASN A 687 19.28 -32.81 13.80
C ASN A 687 20.25 -31.64 13.56
N GLU A 688 21.01 -31.30 14.59
CA GLU A 688 21.93 -30.17 14.61
C GLU A 688 23.37 -30.44 14.17
N THR A 689 23.74 -31.69 14.02
CA THR A 689 25.16 -32.14 13.94
C THR A 689 25.93 -31.41 12.81
N LYS A 690 25.42 -31.48 11.57
CA LYS A 690 26.09 -30.82 10.44
C LYS A 690 26.06 -29.30 10.57
N SER A 691 24.99 -28.75 11.08
CA SER A 691 24.85 -27.30 11.28
C SER A 691 25.80 -26.77 12.34
N PHE A 692 26.11 -27.58 13.38
CA PHE A 692 27.08 -27.25 14.40
C PHE A 692 28.53 -27.24 13.85
N GLU A 693 28.89 -28.18 12.97
CA GLU A 693 30.17 -28.13 12.28
C GLU A 693 30.27 -26.97 11.30
N TYR A 694 29.13 -26.61 10.64
CA TYR A 694 29.11 -25.48 9.74
C TYR A 694 29.36 -24.15 10.48
N ILE A 695 28.74 -23.89 11.63
CA ILE A 695 29.00 -22.64 12.39
C ILE A 695 30.46 -22.59 12.90
N LYS A 696 31.06 -23.71 13.31
CA LYS A 696 32.50 -23.76 13.67
C LYS A 696 33.37 -23.28 12.51
N LYS A 697 33.07 -23.76 11.28
CA LYS A 697 33.76 -23.33 10.07
C LYS A 697 33.65 -21.84 9.85
N ILE A 698 32.41 -21.28 9.92
CA ILE A 698 32.18 -19.81 9.76
C ILE A 698 32.96 -19.02 10.80
N VAL A 699 32.92 -19.40 12.08
CA VAL A 699 33.69 -18.74 13.14
C VAL A 699 35.20 -18.75 12.84
N LYS A 700 35.72 -19.84 12.31
CA LYS A 700 37.13 -19.94 11.89
C LYS A 700 37.42 -18.99 10.72
N GLU A 701 36.60 -18.97 9.67
CA GLU A 701 36.76 -18.10 8.51
C GLU A 701 36.74 -16.61 8.90
N VAL A 702 35.86 -16.22 9.83
CA VAL A 702 35.81 -14.85 10.36
C VAL A 702 37.09 -14.52 11.15
N LYS A 703 37.56 -15.42 12.04
CA LYS A 703 38.81 -15.24 12.80
C LYS A 703 40.03 -15.10 11.89
N GLU A 704 40.07 -15.86 10.78
CA GLU A 704 41.10 -15.83 9.78
C GLU A 704 40.96 -14.73 8.71
N ARG A 705 39.96 -13.82 8.85
CA ARG A 705 39.64 -12.72 7.91
C ARG A 705 39.44 -13.19 6.45
N LYS A 706 38.90 -14.39 6.26
CA LYS A 706 38.60 -14.94 4.94
C LYS A 706 37.28 -14.50 4.36
N VAL A 707 36.50 -13.76 5.13
CA VAL A 707 35.17 -13.24 4.74
C VAL A 707 35.29 -11.86 4.12
N ASN A 708 34.59 -11.65 3.00
CA ASN A 708 34.61 -10.36 2.32
C ASN A 708 33.89 -9.28 3.17
N LEU A 709 34.42 -8.06 3.16
CA LEU A 709 33.84 -6.92 3.88
C LEU A 709 32.37 -6.64 3.48
N LYS A 710 31.99 -6.89 2.22
CA LYS A 710 30.60 -6.76 1.75
C LYS A 710 29.64 -7.68 2.55
N GLU A 711 30.07 -8.85 2.97
CA GLU A 711 29.24 -9.77 3.79
C GLU A 711 29.12 -9.33 5.26
N MET A 712 30.03 -8.46 5.71
CA MET A 712 30.01 -7.85 7.04
C MET A 712 29.25 -6.52 7.08
N THR A 713 28.84 -5.99 5.94
CA THR A 713 28.09 -4.73 5.87
C THR A 713 26.69 -4.89 6.45
N ILE A 714 26.32 -3.95 7.32
CA ILE A 714 25.01 -3.84 7.96
C ILE A 714 24.21 -2.76 7.21
N LYS A 715 22.98 -3.07 6.85
CA LYS A 715 22.08 -2.14 6.19
C LYS A 715 20.97 -1.72 7.14
N THR A 716 20.76 -0.44 7.34
CA THR A 716 19.71 0.06 8.24
C THR A 716 19.02 1.27 7.62
N GLN A 717 17.70 1.29 7.69
CA GLN A 717 16.90 2.41 7.20
C GLN A 717 16.62 3.42 8.31
N LEU A 718 16.72 4.72 8.00
CA LEU A 718 16.26 5.77 8.92
C LEU A 718 14.73 5.75 8.99
N LYS A 719 14.19 5.51 10.19
CA LYS A 719 12.75 5.45 10.45
C LYS A 719 12.15 6.79 10.94
N LYS A 720 12.99 7.76 11.24
CA LYS A 720 12.62 9.10 11.72
C LYS A 720 13.79 10.07 11.52
N PRO A 721 13.55 11.39 11.58
CA PRO A 721 14.62 12.38 11.49
C PRO A 721 15.73 12.12 12.52
N ILE A 722 16.98 12.39 12.14
CA ILE A 722 18.15 12.15 13.02
C ILE A 722 18.02 12.90 14.36
N SER A 723 17.42 14.09 14.34
CA SER A 723 17.16 14.91 15.54
C SER A 723 16.24 14.24 16.58
N GLU A 724 15.41 13.30 16.18
CA GLU A 724 14.46 12.60 17.04
C GLU A 724 15.03 11.33 17.68
N TYR A 725 16.26 10.92 17.34
CA TYR A 725 16.90 9.77 17.97
C TYR A 725 17.43 10.14 19.36
N LYS A 726 16.81 9.60 20.40
CA LYS A 726 17.23 9.82 21.80
C LYS A 726 18.59 9.19 22.14
N SER A 727 19.00 8.14 21.41
CA SER A 727 20.27 7.44 21.60
C SER A 727 21.11 7.46 20.33
N ILE A 728 22.41 7.69 20.46
CA ILE A 728 23.36 7.67 19.35
C ILE A 728 23.79 6.23 19.11
N THR A 729 23.07 5.55 18.26
CA THR A 729 23.33 4.18 17.80
C THR A 729 24.30 4.17 16.60
N PRO A 730 24.92 3.03 16.22
CA PRO A 730 25.84 2.95 15.09
C PRO A 730 25.30 3.51 13.77
N HIS A 731 24.06 3.21 13.41
CA HIS A 731 23.44 3.73 12.18
C HIS A 731 23.23 5.26 12.23
N VAL A 732 22.95 5.84 13.41
CA VAL A 732 22.84 7.30 13.54
C VAL A 732 24.20 7.97 13.37
N VAL A 733 25.30 7.33 13.82
CA VAL A 733 26.68 7.81 13.56
C VAL A 733 26.99 7.72 12.08
N ALA A 734 26.66 6.58 11.44
CA ALA A 734 26.84 6.44 10.00
C ALA A 734 26.06 7.50 9.21
N ALA A 735 24.79 7.76 9.58
CA ALA A 735 23.99 8.82 8.96
C ALA A 735 24.62 10.22 9.13
N LYS A 736 25.12 10.55 10.33
CA LYS A 736 25.81 11.83 10.57
C LYS A 736 27.06 11.97 9.69
N ARG A 737 27.83 10.90 9.54
CA ARG A 737 29.01 10.89 8.66
C ARG A 737 28.65 11.03 7.18
N MET A 738 27.49 10.50 6.75
CA MET A 738 26.98 10.74 5.40
C MET A 738 26.59 12.20 5.21
N ILE A 739 25.96 12.84 6.22
CA ILE A 739 25.69 14.30 6.18
C ILE A 739 26.98 15.13 6.13
N GLU A 740 28.01 14.75 6.90
CA GLU A 740 29.35 15.40 6.85
C GLU A 740 30.00 15.28 5.46
N ARG A 741 29.55 14.31 4.66
CA ARG A 741 29.96 14.15 3.24
C ARG A 741 28.94 14.77 2.27
N GLU A 742 28.05 15.63 2.77
CA GLU A 742 27.02 16.32 1.99
C GLU A 742 25.98 15.37 1.33
N ILE A 743 25.86 14.12 1.85
CA ILE A 743 24.84 13.17 1.40
C ILE A 743 23.57 13.42 2.22
N PRO A 744 22.44 13.82 1.59
CA PRO A 744 21.18 14.10 2.29
C PRO A 744 20.63 12.85 2.96
N MET A 745 20.20 12.98 4.22
CA MET A 745 19.70 11.89 5.04
C MET A 745 18.23 12.13 5.43
N ASP A 746 17.32 11.68 4.60
CA ASP A 746 15.88 11.73 4.87
C ASP A 746 15.35 10.40 5.44
N ILE A 747 14.10 10.44 5.94
CA ILE A 747 13.39 9.25 6.39
C ILE A 747 13.26 8.28 5.21
N GLY A 748 13.61 7.01 5.45
CA GLY A 748 13.56 5.98 4.42
C GLY A 748 14.91 5.67 3.75
N VAL A 749 15.91 6.55 3.88
CA VAL A 749 17.25 6.31 3.31
C VAL A 749 17.89 5.10 3.98
N VAL A 750 18.44 4.21 3.17
CA VAL A 750 19.22 3.04 3.63
C VAL A 750 20.67 3.43 3.83
N ILE A 751 21.16 3.16 5.03
CA ILE A 751 22.54 3.41 5.42
C ILE A 751 23.29 2.09 5.42
N GLU A 752 24.40 2.03 4.71
CA GLU A 752 25.30 0.89 4.67
C GLU A 752 26.58 1.21 5.43
N TYR A 753 26.86 0.44 6.47
CA TYR A 753 28.04 0.64 7.32
C TYR A 753 28.57 -0.68 7.85
N TYR A 754 29.78 -0.65 8.36
CA TYR A 754 30.36 -1.77 9.11
C TYR A 754 31.07 -1.27 10.37
N ILE A 755 31.31 -2.19 11.31
CA ILE A 755 32.08 -1.91 12.53
C ILE A 755 33.52 -2.33 12.27
N SER A 756 34.42 -1.33 12.27
CA SER A 756 35.82 -1.54 11.97
C SER A 756 36.63 -1.89 13.21
N GLU A 757 37.69 -2.67 13.03
CA GLU A 757 38.70 -2.87 14.06
C GLU A 757 39.46 -1.58 14.33
N THR A 758 39.77 -1.30 15.59
CA THR A 758 40.59 -0.15 16.01
C THR A 758 41.65 -0.61 16.98
N LYS A 759 42.84 0.02 16.90
CA LYS A 759 43.94 -0.27 17.85
C LYS A 759 43.67 0.25 19.26
N GLU A 760 42.69 1.14 19.43
CA GLU A 760 42.33 1.72 20.70
C GLU A 760 41.31 0.85 21.43
N LYS A 761 41.74 0.17 22.51
CA LYS A 761 40.98 -0.81 23.27
C LYS A 761 39.71 -0.30 24.01
N LYS A 762 39.48 1.01 24.09
CA LYS A 762 38.37 1.64 24.86
C LYS A 762 37.30 2.33 24.02
N LYS A 763 37.31 2.21 22.69
CA LYS A 763 36.27 2.84 21.88
C LYS A 763 34.92 2.13 21.99
N LEU A 764 33.86 2.93 22.10
CA LEU A 764 32.48 2.42 22.02
C LEU A 764 32.18 1.91 20.60
N VAL A 765 31.29 0.93 20.44
CA VAL A 765 30.92 0.37 19.15
C VAL A 765 30.54 1.47 18.12
N ARG A 766 29.80 2.48 18.56
CA ARG A 766 29.41 3.61 17.71
C ARG A 766 30.59 4.45 17.15
N GLU A 767 31.72 4.42 17.83
CA GLU A 767 32.94 5.15 17.42
C GLU A 767 33.78 4.38 16.42
N LYS A 768 33.49 3.08 16.25
CA LYS A 768 34.14 2.18 15.30
C LYS A 768 33.44 2.08 13.96
N VAL A 769 32.34 2.86 13.78
CA VAL A 769 31.54 2.83 12.57
C VAL A 769 32.32 3.40 11.39
N LYS A 770 32.33 2.64 10.29
CA LYS A 770 32.78 3.09 8.97
C LYS A 770 31.67 2.89 7.94
N LEU A 771 31.59 3.76 6.96
CA LEU A 771 30.69 3.61 5.81
C LEU A 771 31.20 2.45 4.93
N ALA A 772 30.29 1.83 4.18
CA ALA A 772 30.63 0.62 3.39
C ALA A 772 31.73 0.85 2.33
N ASP A 773 31.86 2.09 1.84
CA ASP A 773 32.88 2.52 0.88
C ASP A 773 34.26 2.83 1.51
N GLU A 774 34.35 2.90 2.85
CA GLU A 774 35.58 3.21 3.55
C GLU A 774 36.49 1.97 3.70
N LYS A 775 37.78 2.13 3.39
CA LYS A 775 38.78 1.05 3.56
C LYS A 775 39.03 0.77 5.06
N GLY A 776 39.03 -0.50 5.43
CA GLY A 776 39.35 -0.94 6.77
C GLY A 776 39.13 -2.43 6.96
N GLU A 777 39.44 -2.94 8.14
CA GLU A 777 39.20 -4.31 8.53
C GLU A 777 38.01 -4.35 9.51
N TYR A 778 37.15 -5.36 9.40
CA TYR A 778 36.03 -5.54 10.32
C TYR A 778 36.47 -6.00 11.72
N ASP A 779 35.76 -5.60 12.75
CA ASP A 779 35.98 -5.98 14.16
C ASP A 779 35.48 -7.44 14.39
N ILE A 780 36.42 -8.38 14.42
CA ILE A 780 36.13 -9.83 14.59
C ILE A 780 35.29 -10.09 15.83
N GLU A 781 35.63 -9.47 16.96
CA GLU A 781 34.97 -9.69 18.24
C GLU A 781 33.51 -9.19 18.20
N TYR A 782 33.30 -8.01 17.64
CA TYR A 782 31.97 -7.45 17.45
C TYR A 782 31.09 -8.38 16.59
N TYR A 783 31.58 -8.79 15.41
CA TYR A 783 30.77 -9.61 14.50
C TYR A 783 30.47 -10.99 15.07
N LEU A 784 31.41 -11.64 15.74
CA LEU A 784 31.15 -12.93 16.36
C LEU A 784 30.14 -12.80 17.52
N LYS A 785 30.31 -11.82 18.42
CA LYS A 785 29.51 -11.69 19.64
C LYS A 785 28.17 -10.98 19.46
N HIS A 786 28.03 -10.12 18.45
CA HIS A 786 26.84 -9.28 18.28
C HIS A 786 26.07 -9.51 16.99
N GLN A 787 26.62 -10.27 16.05
CA GLN A 787 25.97 -10.53 14.76
C GLN A 787 25.82 -12.04 14.48
N ILE A 788 26.89 -12.82 14.46
CA ILE A 788 26.87 -14.19 13.94
C ILE A 788 26.34 -15.19 14.98
N LEU A 789 26.96 -15.25 16.16
CA LEU A 789 26.51 -16.20 17.19
C LEU A 789 25.11 -15.90 17.74
N PRO A 790 24.74 -14.65 18.05
CA PRO A 790 23.39 -14.35 18.50
C PRO A 790 22.29 -14.66 17.47
N ALA A 791 22.61 -14.66 16.18
CA ALA A 791 21.66 -15.04 15.14
C ALA A 791 21.26 -16.52 15.23
N VAL A 792 22.16 -17.39 15.70
CA VAL A 792 21.94 -18.85 15.73
C VAL A 792 21.78 -19.43 17.13
N GLU A 793 22.04 -18.64 18.16
CA GLU A 793 22.02 -19.05 19.56
C GLU A 793 20.71 -19.74 19.95
N ASN A 794 19.57 -19.10 19.69
CA ASN A 794 18.25 -19.64 20.02
C ASN A 794 17.95 -20.96 19.29
N ILE A 795 18.54 -21.17 18.11
CA ILE A 795 18.35 -22.39 17.34
C ILE A 795 19.07 -23.56 18.02
N PHE A 796 20.32 -23.36 18.46
CA PHE A 796 21.11 -24.38 19.12
C PHE A 796 20.64 -24.63 20.57
N GLN A 797 20.07 -23.63 21.24
CA GLN A 797 19.45 -23.80 22.56
C GLN A 797 18.31 -24.84 22.54
N VAL A 798 17.59 -24.99 21.43
CA VAL A 798 16.57 -26.05 21.28
C VAL A 798 17.14 -27.46 21.48
N PHE A 799 18.43 -27.65 21.17
CA PHE A 799 19.17 -28.90 21.34
C PHE A 799 20.04 -28.97 22.60
N GLY A 800 19.91 -27.93 23.48
CA GLY A 800 20.70 -27.86 24.71
C GLY A 800 22.18 -27.50 24.48
N ILE A 801 22.52 -26.93 23.33
CA ILE A 801 23.89 -26.56 22.97
C ILE A 801 24.14 -25.07 23.25
N ASP A 802 25.16 -24.78 24.07
CA ASP A 802 25.69 -23.43 24.21
C ASP A 802 26.65 -23.13 23.06
N ILE A 803 26.18 -22.31 22.12
CA ILE A 803 26.98 -21.95 20.94
C ILE A 803 28.20 -21.08 21.28
N ASN A 804 28.20 -20.38 22.40
CA ASN A 804 29.34 -19.56 22.83
C ASN A 804 30.58 -20.39 23.14
N ALA A 805 30.42 -21.67 23.48
CA ALA A 805 31.53 -22.60 23.63
C ALA A 805 32.41 -22.74 22.37
N VAL A 806 31.87 -22.38 21.18
CA VAL A 806 32.64 -22.36 19.91
C VAL A 806 33.70 -21.24 19.89
N LEU A 807 33.55 -20.22 20.73
CA LEU A 807 34.57 -19.16 20.88
C LEU A 807 35.75 -19.58 21.73
N GLU A 808 35.50 -20.51 22.67
CA GLU A 808 36.55 -21.03 23.56
C GLU A 808 37.43 -21.99 22.78
N THR A 809 38.57 -21.53 22.28
CA THR A 809 39.65 -22.41 21.93
C THR A 809 40.08 -23.12 23.21
N LYS A 810 39.86 -24.45 23.35
CA LYS A 810 40.53 -25.24 24.39
C LYS A 810 42.01 -24.92 24.33
N LYS A 811 42.51 -24.12 25.29
CA LYS A 811 43.92 -24.23 25.65
C LYS A 811 44.14 -25.71 26.03
N GLN A 812 44.87 -26.43 25.19
CA GLN A 812 45.39 -27.70 25.56
C GLN A 812 46.14 -27.48 26.86
N LYS A 813 45.58 -27.96 27.99
CA LYS A 813 46.32 -28.07 29.23
C LYS A 813 47.45 -29.07 28.95
N THR A 814 48.67 -28.57 28.91
CA THR A 814 49.85 -29.42 28.87
C THR A 814 49.92 -30.19 30.20
N LEU A 815 50.44 -31.43 30.14
CA LEU A 815 50.61 -32.33 31.32
C LEU A 815 51.39 -31.71 32.50
N GLY A 816 51.77 -30.45 32.47
CA GLY A 816 52.45 -29.70 33.49
C GLY A 816 51.55 -28.80 34.36
N ASP A 817 50.25 -28.77 34.14
CA ASP A 817 49.28 -27.94 34.92
C ASP A 817 48.49 -28.78 35.94
N PHE A 818 48.98 -29.99 36.32
CA PHE A 818 48.47 -30.81 37.41
C PHE A 818 49.46 -30.86 38.58
#